data_bd36128fd6b532da5fc8cf0f705efca9
#
_entry.id   bd36128fd6b532da5fc8cf0f705efca9
#
_cell.length_a   1.000
_cell.length_b   1.000
_cell.length_c   1.000
_cell.angle_alpha   90.00
_cell.angle_beta   90.00
_cell.angle_gamma   90.00
#
_symmetry.space_group_name_H-M   'P 1'
#
loop_
_entity.id
_entity.type
_entity.pdbx_description
1 polymer ?
#
loop_
_entity_poly.entity_id
_entity_poly.type
_entity_poly.pdbx_seq_one_letter_code
_entity_poly.pdbx_strand_id
1 'polypeptide(L)'
;MTNTIKQARSRQRVSKDGAKIRTGSFDDLKSALRLCRKAARRGYKIAKENLSETAAAIKTVSETLSKCLRSIDDGRVRTPGVVDQLKGQLADVVKELEQLQRSSGRTLEERRQHLNSFSVTLFGRTMAGKSTLMEILTRGDGRSIGTGAQRTTRDVRAYSWNGLEVTDVPGVAAFEGAEDEELAFKAASQADLVLFLITDDAPQLVEAECLARVRRLGKPVLGVCNVKVAVDDEDDLLLFLRSPDKPFDRTRLDQLLNQFYAFADQYIPGKRVPFVVTHLRSRYLAHRSEHAKHRERLLAASRFDGIESRVIREVVGRGKFLRVKSFVDGAVAPMMDLTDLLLEFSAQNSSSGRVMIDKRRQFRKWSQEFRGHGKERINMLVAKVMDGLRDEVPSFVEDHYESSSAGESWKRLVESTGVNRKVEKLQKELLEECKKALSEVARELKSELSLVASLSGDRHIKMDSIFNVKRAWNWGTNILTGGLGIAALILGSGPLGWAAAAVGAVGWLISWFFDDREEKARRAREKLTKRLLSNIDKMEKDLRKNLGDWFHKELLGQQVYVLLDDLGAVTSGLFELADAQRTLAWTLNDRQRALGRTLIDEALSQLCAEDLGRSIADVARVPGLATMFLIEPDTTFPGQVRDGLERLLGEQIWFVINTRNRFSILAQAIGRDCDRNKISVEEKIRVAHLPLDDLGPVGKARVRLAQQLTGLHVMR
;
A
#
# COMPACT_ATOMS: atom_id res chain seq x y z
N MET A 1 -35.75 -37.87 44.27
CA MET A 1 -35.85 -36.71 43.38
C MET A 1 -36.08 -35.40 44.11
N THR A 2 -35.42 -35.16 45.26
CA THR A 2 -35.68 -33.92 46.06
C THR A 2 -34.42 -33.26 46.62
N ASN A 3 -33.22 -33.68 46.17
CA ASN A 3 -31.96 -33.10 46.66
C ASN A 3 -31.09 -32.39 45.60
N THR A 4 -31.53 -32.34 44.34
CA THR A 4 -30.73 -31.74 43.22
C THR A 4 -31.16 -30.31 42.90
N ILE A 5 -32.24 -29.80 43.50
CA ILE A 5 -32.79 -28.45 43.24
C ILE A 5 -32.26 -27.39 44.23
N LYS A 6 -31.63 -27.83 45.37
CA LYS A 6 -31.08 -26.87 46.37
C LYS A 6 -29.66 -26.41 46.12
N GLN A 7 -28.89 -27.02 45.24
CA GLN A 7 -27.52 -26.59 44.92
C GLN A 7 -27.43 -25.58 43.75
N ALA A 8 -28.50 -25.38 42.96
CA ALA A 8 -28.53 -24.41 41.87
C ALA A 8 -28.96 -23.00 42.28
N ARG A 9 -29.40 -22.80 43.53
CA ARG A 9 -29.85 -21.47 44.02
C ARG A 9 -28.83 -20.69 44.84
N SER A 10 -27.61 -21.18 45.05
CA SER A 10 -26.60 -20.50 45.86
C SER A 10 -25.51 -19.75 45.07
N ARG A 11 -25.56 -19.73 43.73
CA ARG A 11 -24.57 -19.01 42.87
C ARG A 11 -25.13 -17.82 42.10
N GLN A 12 -26.35 -17.37 42.35
CA GLN A 12 -26.87 -16.09 41.83
C GLN A 12 -26.99 -15.03 42.95
N ARG A 13 -25.93 -14.79 43.67
CA ARG A 13 -25.68 -13.46 44.28
C ARG A 13 -24.76 -12.66 43.39
N VAL A 14 -25.26 -12.28 42.20
CA VAL A 14 -24.74 -11.07 41.54
C VAL A 14 -25.05 -9.92 42.44
N SER A 15 -24.02 -9.33 43.00
CA SER A 15 -24.11 -8.16 43.87
C SER A 15 -24.93 -7.07 43.16
N LYS A 16 -26.05 -6.69 43.78
CA LYS A 16 -26.83 -5.50 43.40
C LYS A 16 -26.12 -4.18 43.76
N ASP A 17 -24.83 -4.22 43.85
CA ASP A 17 -24.01 -3.00 43.85
C ASP A 17 -23.73 -2.60 42.40
N GLY A 18 -24.74 -2.05 41.76
CA GLY A 18 -24.52 -1.09 40.68
C GLY A 18 -23.50 -0.10 41.22
N ALA A 19 -22.24 -0.23 40.74
CA ALA A 19 -21.14 0.61 41.18
C ALA A 19 -21.59 2.07 41.15
N LYS A 20 -22.00 2.62 42.27
CA LYS A 20 -22.00 4.06 42.51
C LYS A 20 -20.58 4.50 42.26
N ILE A 21 -20.34 5.03 41.05
CA ILE A 21 -19.09 5.65 40.70
C ILE A 21 -18.91 6.75 41.73
N ARG A 22 -18.13 6.47 42.79
CA ARG A 22 -17.68 7.48 43.73
C ARG A 22 -17.06 8.60 42.95
N THR A 23 -17.42 9.84 43.25
CA THR A 23 -16.71 11.02 42.78
C THR A 23 -15.26 10.81 43.17
N GLY A 24 -14.37 10.49 42.16
CA GLY A 24 -13.00 10.13 42.44
C GLY A 24 -12.30 11.26 43.21
N SER A 25 -11.70 10.90 44.31
CA SER A 25 -10.88 11.82 45.10
C SER A 25 -9.48 11.92 44.50
N PHE A 26 -8.69 12.93 44.87
CA PHE A 26 -7.27 13.00 44.43
C PHE A 26 -6.44 11.83 44.97
N ASP A 27 -6.82 11.18 46.06
CA ASP A 27 -6.17 9.96 46.54
C ASP A 27 -6.48 8.75 45.65
N ASP A 28 -7.69 8.67 45.13
CA ASP A 28 -8.05 7.68 44.07
C ASP A 28 -7.21 7.91 42.83
N LEU A 29 -6.98 9.15 42.41
CA LEU A 29 -6.14 9.50 41.27
C LEU A 29 -4.70 9.04 41.48
N LYS A 30 -4.08 9.31 42.64
CA LYS A 30 -2.70 8.85 42.95
C LYS A 30 -2.59 7.34 42.89
N SER A 31 -3.58 6.61 43.40
CA SER A 31 -3.63 5.15 43.36
C SER A 31 -3.78 4.64 41.94
N ALA A 32 -4.66 5.23 41.14
CA ALA A 32 -4.84 4.89 39.72
C ALA A 32 -3.57 5.16 38.93
N LEU A 33 -2.86 6.27 39.14
CA LEU A 33 -1.61 6.59 38.46
C LEU A 33 -0.49 5.57 38.74
N ARG A 34 -0.44 4.98 39.95
CA ARG A 34 0.48 3.86 40.23
C ARG A 34 0.17 2.64 39.37
N LEU A 35 -1.12 2.32 39.20
CA LEU A 35 -1.56 1.22 38.31
C LEU A 35 -1.27 1.53 36.83
N CYS A 36 -1.47 2.79 36.43
CA CYS A 36 -1.16 3.25 35.08
C CYS A 36 0.33 3.07 34.72
N ARG A 37 1.24 3.32 35.67
CA ARG A 37 2.69 3.09 35.47
C ARG A 37 3.03 1.60 35.23
N LYS A 38 2.41 0.70 36.01
CA LYS A 38 2.57 -0.76 35.77
C LYS A 38 2.04 -1.17 34.41
N ALA A 39 0.86 -0.66 34.05
CA ALA A 39 0.24 -0.92 32.75
C ALA A 39 1.06 -0.37 31.59
N ALA A 40 1.65 0.82 31.72
CA ALA A 40 2.55 1.40 30.73
C ALA A 40 3.77 0.50 30.44
N ARG A 41 4.42 -0.01 31.50
CA ARG A 41 5.55 -0.94 31.34
C ARG A 41 5.15 -2.23 30.64
N ARG A 42 3.95 -2.75 30.95
CA ARG A 42 3.40 -3.93 30.25
C ARG A 42 3.12 -3.62 28.77
N GLY A 43 2.44 -2.49 28.48
CA GLY A 43 2.15 -2.04 27.11
C GLY A 43 3.43 -1.83 26.29
N TYR A 44 4.46 -1.20 26.90
CA TYR A 44 5.76 -1.03 26.28
C TYR A 44 6.42 -2.38 25.93
N LYS A 45 6.37 -3.36 26.87
CA LYS A 45 6.92 -4.70 26.64
C LYS A 45 6.23 -5.37 25.44
N ILE A 46 4.90 -5.37 25.40
CA ILE A 46 4.10 -5.92 24.32
C ILE A 46 4.47 -5.27 22.97
N ALA A 47 4.51 -3.93 22.94
CA ALA A 47 4.86 -3.20 21.71
C ALA A 47 6.29 -3.48 21.25
N LYS A 48 7.26 -3.59 22.20
CA LYS A 48 8.66 -3.89 21.90
C LYS A 48 8.86 -5.30 21.36
N GLU A 49 8.22 -6.29 21.95
CA GLU A 49 8.25 -7.68 21.48
C GLU A 49 7.68 -7.77 20.07
N ASN A 50 6.53 -7.16 19.85
CA ASN A 50 5.91 -7.13 18.51
C ASN A 50 6.79 -6.41 17.48
N LEU A 51 7.40 -5.28 17.82
CA LEU A 51 8.32 -4.56 16.93
C LEU A 51 9.53 -5.42 16.57
N SER A 52 10.09 -6.17 17.52
CA SER A 52 11.21 -7.11 17.29
C SER A 52 10.83 -8.23 16.32
N GLU A 53 9.64 -8.82 16.50
CA GLU A 53 9.13 -9.88 15.64
C GLU A 53 8.78 -9.35 14.23
N THR A 54 8.23 -8.13 14.15
CA THR A 54 7.98 -7.45 12.87
C THR A 54 9.30 -7.18 12.13
N ALA A 55 10.34 -6.75 12.85
CA ALA A 55 11.68 -6.56 12.28
C ALA A 55 12.28 -7.85 11.72
N ALA A 56 12.11 -8.96 12.42
CA ALA A 56 12.55 -10.28 11.94
C ALA A 56 11.81 -10.71 10.67
N ALA A 57 10.49 -10.49 10.59
CA ALA A 57 9.70 -10.78 9.41
C ALA A 57 10.12 -9.91 8.21
N ILE A 58 10.32 -8.62 8.41
CA ILE A 58 10.84 -7.69 7.39
C ILE A 58 12.20 -8.18 6.87
N LYS A 59 13.12 -8.55 7.77
CA LYS A 59 14.43 -9.06 7.38
C LYS A 59 14.33 -10.30 6.51
N THR A 60 13.51 -11.28 6.91
CA THR A 60 13.31 -12.53 6.15
C THR A 60 12.80 -12.25 4.75
N VAL A 61 11.83 -11.32 4.61
CA VAL A 61 11.28 -10.94 3.30
C VAL A 61 12.32 -10.19 2.48
N SER A 62 13.08 -9.26 3.07
CA SER A 62 14.17 -8.54 2.39
C SER A 62 15.24 -9.50 1.87
N GLU A 63 15.60 -10.55 2.64
CA GLU A 63 16.52 -11.59 2.20
C GLU A 63 15.95 -12.42 1.04
N THR A 64 14.65 -12.75 1.09
CA THR A 64 13.97 -13.47 0.01
C THR A 64 13.93 -12.61 -1.27
N LEU A 65 13.56 -11.35 -1.16
CA LEU A 65 13.57 -10.39 -2.26
C LEU A 65 14.98 -10.23 -2.85
N SER A 66 16.01 -10.18 -2.02
CA SER A 66 17.41 -10.12 -2.47
C SER A 66 17.86 -11.38 -3.19
N LYS A 67 17.35 -12.57 -2.80
CA LYS A 67 17.59 -13.84 -3.53
C LYS A 67 16.89 -13.84 -4.89
N CYS A 68 15.65 -13.40 -4.96
CA CYS A 68 14.92 -13.24 -6.23
C CYS A 68 15.68 -12.33 -7.20
N LEU A 69 16.24 -11.21 -6.70
CA LEU A 69 17.07 -10.32 -7.52
C LEU A 69 18.32 -10.99 -8.07
N ARG A 70 19.03 -11.75 -7.25
CA ARG A 70 20.23 -12.47 -7.71
C ARG A 70 19.88 -13.49 -8.78
N SER A 71 18.75 -14.18 -8.65
CA SER A 71 18.29 -15.14 -9.67
C SER A 71 17.96 -14.47 -11.02
N ILE A 72 17.55 -13.20 -11.00
CA ILE A 72 17.32 -12.39 -12.19
C ILE A 72 18.66 -11.89 -12.75
N ASP A 73 19.64 -11.59 -11.90
CA ASP A 73 20.98 -11.08 -12.26
C ASP A 73 21.91 -12.15 -12.84
N ASP A 74 21.73 -13.42 -12.45
CA ASP A 74 22.57 -14.56 -12.86
C ASP A 74 22.42 -14.94 -14.35
N GLY A 75 22.14 -13.98 -15.21
CA GLY A 75 22.26 -14.09 -16.67
C GLY A 75 21.03 -14.62 -17.41
N ARG A 76 19.87 -14.67 -16.77
CA ARG A 76 18.61 -15.06 -17.41
C ARG A 76 17.94 -13.95 -18.21
N VAL A 77 18.18 -12.69 -17.86
CA VAL A 77 17.66 -11.52 -18.58
C VAL A 77 18.81 -10.79 -19.25
N ARG A 78 18.76 -10.68 -20.59
CA ARG A 78 19.80 -10.04 -21.39
C ARG A 78 19.59 -8.54 -21.61
N THR A 79 18.46 -8.01 -21.13
CA THR A 79 18.11 -6.59 -21.29
C THR A 79 18.44 -5.82 -19.98
N PRO A 80 19.59 -5.11 -19.89
CA PRO A 80 20.07 -4.49 -18.65
C PRO A 80 19.05 -3.54 -18.01
N GLY A 81 18.33 -2.75 -18.79
CA GLY A 81 17.41 -1.74 -18.28
C GLY A 81 16.20 -2.29 -17.51
N VAL A 82 15.80 -3.54 -17.78
CA VAL A 82 14.68 -4.21 -17.07
C VAL A 82 15.15 -4.70 -15.70
N VAL A 83 16.34 -5.29 -15.65
CA VAL A 83 16.97 -5.77 -14.43
C VAL A 83 17.22 -4.60 -13.45
N ASP A 84 17.80 -3.52 -13.94
CA ASP A 84 18.11 -2.34 -13.13
C ASP A 84 16.85 -1.71 -12.53
N GLN A 85 15.74 -1.77 -13.23
CA GLN A 85 14.49 -1.20 -12.77
C GLN A 85 13.79 -2.06 -11.73
N LEU A 86 13.78 -3.39 -11.90
CA LEU A 86 13.31 -4.33 -10.87
C LEU A 86 14.17 -4.20 -9.60
N LYS A 87 15.50 -4.07 -9.76
CA LYS A 87 16.42 -3.79 -8.64
C LYS A 87 16.08 -2.48 -7.94
N GLY A 88 15.80 -1.42 -8.69
CA GLY A 88 15.40 -0.12 -8.15
C GLY A 88 14.13 -0.20 -7.32
N GLN A 89 13.08 -0.83 -7.85
CA GLN A 89 11.81 -1.00 -7.13
C GLN A 89 11.99 -1.82 -5.84
N LEU A 90 12.78 -2.87 -5.88
CA LEU A 90 13.05 -3.69 -4.71
C LEU A 90 13.88 -2.97 -3.66
N ALA A 91 14.87 -2.21 -4.07
CA ALA A 91 15.66 -1.37 -3.17
C ALA A 91 14.77 -0.31 -2.49
N ASP A 92 13.82 0.27 -3.22
CA ASP A 92 12.84 1.21 -2.67
C ASP A 92 11.94 0.52 -1.62
N VAL A 93 11.38 -0.67 -1.91
CA VAL A 93 10.56 -1.44 -0.93
C VAL A 93 11.37 -1.76 0.34
N VAL A 94 12.60 -2.25 0.20
CA VAL A 94 13.46 -2.57 1.35
C VAL A 94 13.76 -1.31 2.17
N LYS A 95 14.08 -0.20 1.52
CA LYS A 95 14.34 1.08 2.17
C LYS A 95 13.14 1.57 2.99
N GLU A 96 11.93 1.44 2.45
CA GLU A 96 10.70 1.81 3.14
C GLU A 96 10.42 0.94 4.36
N LEU A 97 10.62 -0.38 4.22
CA LEU A 97 10.51 -1.31 5.33
C LEU A 97 11.47 -0.96 6.47
N GLU A 98 12.72 -0.65 6.13
CA GLU A 98 13.71 -0.20 7.11
C GLU A 98 13.34 1.15 7.74
N GLN A 99 12.81 2.08 6.95
CA GLN A 99 12.39 3.39 7.44
C GLN A 99 11.21 3.27 8.39
N LEU A 100 10.23 2.42 8.08
CA LEU A 100 9.12 2.11 8.99
C LEU A 100 9.64 1.52 10.31
N GLN A 101 10.54 0.54 10.25
CA GLN A 101 11.12 -0.07 11.42
C GLN A 101 11.85 0.96 12.29
N ARG A 102 12.65 1.85 11.68
CA ARG A 102 13.37 2.92 12.38
C ARG A 102 12.42 3.94 13.00
N SER A 103 11.39 4.37 12.28
CA SER A 103 10.42 5.34 12.78
C SER A 103 9.57 4.77 13.92
N SER A 104 9.10 3.53 13.79
CA SER A 104 8.35 2.84 14.85
C SER A 104 9.22 2.61 16.09
N GLY A 105 10.50 2.28 15.91
CA GLY A 105 11.46 2.13 17.00
C GLY A 105 11.70 3.45 17.73
N ARG A 106 11.87 4.56 17.01
CA ARG A 106 12.02 5.91 17.60
C ARG A 106 10.78 6.31 18.38
N THR A 107 9.61 6.15 17.81
CA THR A 107 8.34 6.48 18.47
C THR A 107 8.15 5.67 19.77
N LEU A 108 8.51 4.39 19.76
CA LEU A 108 8.44 3.55 20.95
C LEU A 108 9.45 3.98 22.02
N GLU A 109 10.66 4.39 21.63
CA GLU A 109 11.69 4.86 22.55
C GLU A 109 11.36 6.26 23.12
N GLU A 110 10.83 7.16 22.32
CA GLU A 110 10.29 8.45 22.80
C GLU A 110 9.21 8.22 23.86
N ARG A 111 8.28 7.28 23.62
CA ARG A 111 7.24 6.92 24.60
C ARG A 111 7.78 6.26 25.86
N ARG A 112 8.93 5.59 25.79
CA ARG A 112 9.59 5.00 26.95
C ARG A 112 9.95 6.06 27.99
N GLN A 113 10.32 7.25 27.56
CA GLN A 113 10.63 8.36 28.47
C GLN A 113 9.41 8.76 29.33
N HIS A 114 8.19 8.55 28.83
CA HIS A 114 6.93 8.88 29.49
C HIS A 114 6.26 7.69 30.20
N LEU A 115 6.98 6.59 30.49
CA LEU A 115 6.41 5.42 31.17
C LEU A 115 5.86 5.73 32.57
N ASN A 116 6.43 6.71 33.24
CA ASN A 116 6.08 7.05 34.59
C ASN A 116 5.03 8.17 34.71
N SER A 117 4.66 8.80 33.58
CA SER A 117 3.64 9.86 33.51
C SER A 117 2.40 9.36 32.76
N PHE A 118 1.24 9.91 33.10
CA PHE A 118 0.03 9.78 32.30
C PHE A 118 -0.16 11.11 31.57
N SER A 119 -0.10 11.08 30.23
CA SER A 119 -0.06 12.29 29.43
C SER A 119 -1.45 12.71 28.95
N VAL A 120 -1.75 13.99 29.12
CA VAL A 120 -2.98 14.66 28.69
C VAL A 120 -2.60 15.79 27.73
N THR A 121 -3.03 15.74 26.49
CA THR A 121 -2.72 16.78 25.51
C THR A 121 -3.91 17.72 25.32
N LEU A 122 -3.66 19.02 25.37
CA LEU A 122 -4.65 20.06 25.09
C LEU A 122 -4.67 20.32 23.60
N PHE A 123 -5.78 20.03 22.93
CA PHE A 123 -5.92 20.14 21.48
C PHE A 123 -7.11 21.04 21.12
N GLY A 124 -7.02 21.80 20.04
CA GLY A 124 -8.09 22.68 19.58
C GLY A 124 -7.54 23.87 18.79
N ARG A 125 -8.44 24.64 18.20
CA ARG A 125 -8.05 25.80 17.39
C ARG A 125 -7.34 26.89 18.21
N THR A 126 -6.70 27.82 17.52
CA THR A 126 -6.18 29.04 18.14
C THR A 126 -7.32 29.79 18.84
N MET A 127 -7.05 30.36 20.02
CA MET A 127 -8.01 31.06 20.86
C MET A 127 -9.15 30.20 21.48
N ALA A 128 -9.09 28.86 21.40
CA ALA A 128 -10.06 28.02 22.11
C ALA A 128 -9.89 28.01 23.63
N GLY A 129 -8.81 28.59 24.17
CA GLY A 129 -8.55 28.66 25.60
C GLY A 129 -7.54 27.62 26.11
N LYS A 130 -6.74 26.98 25.23
CA LYS A 130 -5.71 25.99 25.63
C LYS A 130 -4.73 26.58 26.65
N SER A 131 -4.11 27.70 26.32
CA SER A 131 -3.13 28.36 27.20
C SER A 131 -3.77 28.86 28.48
N THR A 132 -5.02 29.32 28.43
CA THR A 132 -5.78 29.70 29.67
C THR A 132 -6.00 28.46 30.54
N LEU A 133 -6.39 27.34 29.96
CA LEU A 133 -6.55 26.07 30.68
C LEU A 133 -5.22 25.61 31.29
N MET A 134 -4.12 25.72 30.53
CA MET A 134 -2.79 25.41 31.04
C MET A 134 -2.42 26.28 32.26
N GLU A 135 -2.60 27.62 32.19
CA GLU A 135 -2.33 28.52 33.28
C GLU A 135 -3.15 28.20 34.55
N ILE A 136 -4.41 27.79 34.37
CA ILE A 136 -5.25 27.35 35.49
C ILE A 136 -4.68 26.11 36.16
N LEU A 137 -4.29 25.11 35.36
CA LEU A 137 -3.80 23.82 35.85
C LEU A 137 -2.43 23.94 36.54
N THR A 138 -1.56 24.82 36.01
CA THR A 138 -0.21 25.02 36.51
C THR A 138 -0.11 26.13 37.59
N ARG A 139 -1.18 26.89 37.79
CA ARG A 139 -1.19 28.12 38.61
C ARG A 139 -0.14 29.14 38.13
N GLY A 140 -0.03 29.26 36.80
CA GLY A 140 0.92 30.16 36.16
C GLY A 140 0.58 31.65 36.36
N ASP A 141 1.49 32.51 35.90
CA ASP A 141 1.40 33.97 36.03
C ASP A 141 0.60 34.65 34.91
N GLY A 142 0.12 33.90 33.94
CA GLY A 142 -0.69 34.38 32.81
C GLY A 142 0.11 34.79 31.58
N ARG A 143 1.44 34.70 31.60
CA ARG A 143 2.28 35.10 30.46
C ARG A 143 2.07 34.26 29.19
N SER A 144 1.55 33.06 29.36
CA SER A 144 1.27 32.16 28.21
C SER A 144 -0.11 32.43 27.57
N ILE A 145 -0.95 33.26 28.19
CA ILE A 145 -2.28 33.60 27.66
C ILE A 145 -2.10 34.69 26.61
N GLY A 146 -2.46 34.41 25.38
CA GLY A 146 -2.40 35.36 24.26
C GLY A 146 -3.46 36.46 24.36
N THR A 147 -3.08 37.69 23.98
CA THR A 147 -3.95 38.86 23.94
C THR A 147 -4.76 38.99 22.63
N GLY A 148 -4.91 37.92 21.87
CA GLY A 148 -5.81 37.87 20.71
C GLY A 148 -5.18 38.10 19.33
N ALA A 149 -3.98 38.73 19.28
CA ALA A 149 -3.34 39.10 18.01
C ALA A 149 -2.07 38.30 17.68
N GLN A 150 -1.56 37.46 18.57
CA GLN A 150 -0.30 36.75 18.38
C GLN A 150 -0.40 35.24 18.70
N ARG A 151 0.32 34.44 17.95
CA ARG A 151 0.65 33.05 18.29
C ARG A 151 1.40 33.03 19.61
N THR A 152 0.76 32.50 20.66
CA THR A 152 1.37 32.43 22.00
C THR A 152 2.17 31.15 22.21
N THR A 153 1.81 30.06 21.53
CA THR A 153 2.48 28.76 21.69
C THR A 153 3.02 28.31 20.34
N ARG A 154 4.32 28.40 20.14
CA ARG A 154 5.02 27.88 18.94
C ARG A 154 5.65 26.51 19.19
N ASP A 155 5.86 26.16 20.46
CA ASP A 155 6.51 24.93 20.88
C ASP A 155 5.56 24.08 21.72
N VAL A 156 5.78 22.76 21.69
CA VAL A 156 5.10 21.81 22.58
C VAL A 156 5.69 21.95 23.98
N ARG A 157 4.85 22.27 24.98
CA ARG A 157 5.27 22.43 26.36
C ARG A 157 4.54 21.47 27.28
N ALA A 158 5.28 20.77 28.13
CA ALA A 158 4.74 19.81 29.09
C ALA A 158 4.85 20.35 30.52
N TYR A 159 3.78 20.16 31.30
CA TYR A 159 3.65 20.63 32.68
C TYR A 159 3.08 19.51 33.56
N SER A 160 3.36 19.56 34.85
CA SER A 160 2.80 18.61 35.82
C SER A 160 1.54 19.15 36.47
N TRP A 161 0.46 18.37 36.47
CA TRP A 161 -0.78 18.67 37.18
C TRP A 161 -1.28 17.44 37.95
N ASN A 162 -1.22 17.47 39.26
CA ASN A 162 -1.67 16.38 40.15
C ASN A 162 -1.08 15.00 39.80
N GLY A 163 0.13 14.97 39.28
CA GLY A 163 0.82 13.75 38.81
C GLY A 163 0.49 13.31 37.38
N LEU A 164 -0.34 14.06 36.68
CA LEU A 164 -0.54 14.00 35.25
C LEU A 164 0.48 14.89 34.55
N GLU A 165 0.89 14.53 33.35
CA GLU A 165 1.69 15.35 32.45
C GLU A 165 0.74 16.02 31.44
N VAL A 166 0.59 17.33 31.50
CA VAL A 166 -0.29 18.08 30.60
C VAL A 166 0.55 18.79 29.55
N THR A 167 0.24 18.56 28.29
CA THR A 167 0.97 19.11 27.15
C THR A 167 0.11 20.16 26.44
N ASP A 168 0.61 21.41 26.34
CA ASP A 168 0.03 22.45 25.49
C ASP A 168 0.67 22.40 24.09
N VAL A 169 -0.15 22.43 23.04
CA VAL A 169 0.28 22.35 21.65
C VAL A 169 -0.14 23.58 20.87
N PRO A 170 0.55 23.91 19.76
CA PRO A 170 0.12 24.97 18.85
C PRO A 170 -1.34 24.81 18.45
N GLY A 171 -2.04 25.94 18.24
CA GLY A 171 -3.43 25.91 17.78
C GLY A 171 -3.54 25.39 16.37
N VAL A 172 -4.44 24.43 16.14
CA VAL A 172 -4.77 23.93 14.80
C VAL A 172 -5.75 24.89 14.11
N ALA A 173 -5.83 24.83 12.78
CA ALA A 173 -6.68 25.70 11.96
C ALA A 173 -6.32 27.19 11.98
N ALA A 174 -5.09 27.56 12.33
CA ALA A 174 -4.55 28.89 12.05
C ALA A 174 -4.07 28.99 10.60
N PHE A 175 -4.26 30.13 9.96
CA PHE A 175 -4.06 30.38 8.53
C PHE A 175 -2.65 30.10 7.97
N GLU A 176 -1.65 29.73 8.79
CA GLU A 176 -0.22 29.71 8.37
C GLU A 176 0.60 28.54 8.95
N GLY A 177 0.06 27.34 9.17
CA GLY A 177 0.93 26.39 9.85
C GLY A 177 0.69 24.91 9.65
N ALA A 178 1.01 24.39 8.47
CA ALA A 178 1.10 22.93 8.28
C ALA A 178 2.07 22.29 9.29
N GLU A 179 3.17 22.95 9.64
CA GLU A 179 4.15 22.50 10.65
C GLU A 179 3.57 22.49 12.07
N ASP A 180 2.84 23.55 12.47
CA ASP A 180 2.19 23.64 13.78
C ASP A 180 1.12 22.55 13.94
N GLU A 181 0.39 22.28 12.86
CA GLU A 181 -0.63 21.24 12.82
C GLU A 181 -0.01 19.85 12.96
N GLU A 182 1.09 19.59 12.27
CA GLU A 182 1.82 18.33 12.37
C GLU A 182 2.36 18.10 13.79
N LEU A 183 2.94 19.13 14.41
CA LEU A 183 3.40 19.10 15.80
C LEU A 183 2.25 18.80 16.78
N ALA A 184 1.09 19.41 16.57
CA ALA A 184 -0.08 19.18 17.41
C ALA A 184 -0.60 17.73 17.29
N PHE A 185 -0.69 17.19 16.05
CA PHE A 185 -1.08 15.81 15.84
C PHE A 185 -0.04 14.82 16.33
N LYS A 186 1.25 15.12 16.21
CA LYS A 186 2.33 14.30 16.78
C LYS A 186 2.19 14.22 18.31
N ALA A 187 1.98 15.33 18.99
CA ALA A 187 1.75 15.35 20.45
C ALA A 187 0.46 14.59 20.83
N ALA A 188 -0.64 14.78 20.10
CA ALA A 188 -1.86 14.02 20.32
C ALA A 188 -1.66 12.51 20.12
N SER A 189 -0.82 12.10 19.17
CA SER A 189 -0.50 10.69 18.94
C SER A 189 0.26 10.05 20.11
N GLN A 190 0.96 10.83 20.90
CA GLN A 190 1.72 10.38 22.07
C GLN A 190 0.89 10.42 23.36
N ALA A 191 -0.23 11.13 23.38
CA ALA A 191 -1.09 11.29 24.54
C ALA A 191 -1.81 10.00 24.95
N ASP A 192 -2.12 9.90 26.26
CA ASP A 192 -3.02 8.88 26.80
C ASP A 192 -4.49 9.34 26.78
N LEU A 193 -4.70 10.65 26.86
CA LEU A 193 -6.00 11.32 26.80
C LEU A 193 -5.84 12.67 26.10
N VAL A 194 -6.78 13.01 25.21
CA VAL A 194 -6.82 14.32 24.56
C VAL A 194 -7.99 15.14 25.13
N LEU A 195 -7.71 16.34 25.59
CA LEU A 195 -8.74 17.35 25.91
C LEU A 195 -8.93 18.21 24.66
N PHE A 196 -10.07 18.04 23.98
CA PHE A 196 -10.40 18.76 22.76
C PHE A 196 -11.21 20.00 23.06
N LEU A 197 -10.62 21.18 22.89
CA LEU A 197 -11.21 22.45 23.22
C LEU A 197 -11.91 23.08 22.02
N ILE A 198 -13.16 23.46 22.22
CA ILE A 198 -13.92 24.34 21.32
C ILE A 198 -14.43 25.55 22.11
N THR A 199 -14.93 26.56 21.42
CA THR A 199 -15.61 27.70 22.04
C THR A 199 -17.12 27.62 21.79
N ASP A 200 -17.88 28.48 22.41
CA ASP A 200 -19.32 28.64 22.22
C ASP A 200 -19.67 29.55 21.01
N ASP A 201 -18.68 29.85 20.17
CA ASP A 201 -18.84 30.45 18.85
C ASP A 201 -19.43 29.43 17.87
N ALA A 202 -19.85 29.90 16.68
CA ALA A 202 -20.36 28.99 15.61
C ALA A 202 -19.32 27.89 15.29
N PRO A 203 -19.74 26.62 15.29
CA PRO A 203 -18.84 25.50 15.00
C PRO A 203 -18.24 25.60 13.59
N GLN A 204 -16.95 25.28 13.47
CA GLN A 204 -16.26 25.27 12.20
C GLN A 204 -16.04 23.83 11.69
N LEU A 205 -16.18 23.64 10.39
CA LEU A 205 -15.96 22.34 9.75
C LEU A 205 -14.56 21.81 10.01
N VAL A 206 -13.55 22.69 10.01
CA VAL A 206 -12.14 22.35 10.29
C VAL A 206 -11.94 21.80 11.69
N GLU A 207 -12.68 22.31 12.70
CA GLU A 207 -12.61 21.77 14.08
C GLU A 207 -13.15 20.33 14.12
N ALA A 208 -14.24 20.06 13.38
CA ALA A 208 -14.82 18.73 13.29
C ALA A 208 -13.89 17.75 12.55
N GLU A 209 -13.21 18.21 11.51
CA GLU A 209 -12.18 17.44 10.81
C GLU A 209 -11.00 17.12 11.71
N CYS A 210 -10.50 18.10 12.48
CA CYS A 210 -9.44 17.91 13.47
C CYS A 210 -9.84 16.88 14.53
N LEU A 211 -11.07 16.92 15.04
CA LEU A 211 -11.58 15.93 15.97
C LEU A 211 -11.59 14.53 15.34
N ALA A 212 -12.02 14.42 14.10
CA ALA A 212 -12.03 13.16 13.36
C ALA A 212 -10.61 12.60 13.19
N ARG A 213 -9.64 13.43 12.86
CA ARG A 213 -8.22 13.03 12.75
C ARG A 213 -7.65 12.54 14.09
N VAL A 214 -7.91 13.25 15.20
CA VAL A 214 -7.51 12.82 16.55
C VAL A 214 -8.14 11.47 16.92
N ARG A 215 -9.41 11.26 16.58
CA ARG A 215 -10.07 9.96 16.79
C ARG A 215 -9.46 8.83 15.98
N ARG A 216 -9.04 9.10 14.72
CA ARG A 216 -8.32 8.12 13.88
C ARG A 216 -6.98 7.69 14.48
N LEU A 217 -6.36 8.52 15.33
CA LEU A 217 -5.18 8.12 16.11
C LEU A 217 -5.49 7.09 17.21
N GLY A 218 -6.76 6.67 17.37
CA GLY A 218 -7.18 5.74 18.40
C GLY A 218 -7.17 6.31 19.81
N LYS A 219 -7.13 7.65 19.95
CA LYS A 219 -7.01 8.32 21.26
C LYS A 219 -8.36 8.59 21.88
N PRO A 220 -8.51 8.36 23.20
CA PRO A 220 -9.68 8.81 23.93
C PRO A 220 -9.72 10.33 23.97
N VAL A 221 -10.89 10.88 23.72
CA VAL A 221 -11.10 12.33 23.66
C VAL A 221 -12.16 12.74 24.66
N LEU A 222 -11.88 13.80 25.42
CA LEU A 222 -12.84 14.52 26.26
C LEU A 222 -12.99 15.94 25.70
N GLY A 223 -14.21 16.33 25.36
CA GLY A 223 -14.50 17.65 24.85
C GLY A 223 -14.59 18.68 25.96
N VAL A 224 -14.08 19.87 25.72
CA VAL A 224 -14.22 21.05 26.57
C VAL A 224 -14.80 22.18 25.75
N CYS A 225 -15.99 22.64 26.10
CA CYS A 225 -16.60 23.83 25.49
C CYS A 225 -16.34 25.03 26.40
N ASN A 226 -15.47 25.92 25.95
CA ASN A 226 -15.13 27.15 26.68
C ASN A 226 -16.09 28.27 26.28
N VAL A 227 -17.00 28.61 27.19
CA VAL A 227 -17.93 29.75 27.01
C VAL A 227 -17.14 31.04 27.10
N LYS A 228 -17.32 31.93 26.15
CA LYS A 228 -16.66 33.23 26.09
C LYS A 228 -17.60 34.33 26.58
N VAL A 229 -17.28 34.90 27.73
CA VAL A 229 -17.95 36.07 28.28
C VAL A 229 -16.87 37.06 28.69
N ALA A 230 -17.10 38.33 28.42
CA ALA A 230 -16.22 39.39 28.92
C ALA A 230 -16.35 39.47 30.46
N VAL A 231 -15.22 39.45 31.15
CA VAL A 231 -15.09 39.52 32.60
C VAL A 231 -13.78 40.21 33.03
N ASP A 232 -13.14 40.90 32.08
CA ASP A 232 -11.86 41.56 32.33
C ASP A 232 -12.06 42.94 32.99
N ASP A 233 -13.14 43.62 32.67
CA ASP A 233 -13.56 44.86 33.30
C ASP A 233 -14.43 44.59 34.53
N GLU A 234 -14.42 45.50 35.49
CA GLU A 234 -15.15 45.34 36.74
C GLU A 234 -16.68 45.35 36.52
N ASP A 235 -17.18 46.14 35.60
CA ASP A 235 -18.61 46.22 35.26
C ASP A 235 -19.08 44.92 34.59
N ASP A 236 -18.33 44.40 33.60
CA ASP A 236 -18.62 43.14 32.95
C ASP A 236 -18.55 41.97 33.92
N LEU A 237 -17.56 41.98 34.82
CA LEU A 237 -17.42 40.99 35.88
C LEU A 237 -18.64 40.98 36.82
N LEU A 238 -19.08 42.15 37.27
CA LEU A 238 -20.24 42.28 38.16
C LEU A 238 -21.52 41.84 37.43
N LEU A 239 -21.68 42.19 36.16
CA LEU A 239 -22.81 41.77 35.35
C LEU A 239 -22.85 40.23 35.20
N PHE A 240 -21.70 39.62 34.88
CA PHE A 240 -21.56 38.16 34.84
C PHE A 240 -21.92 37.51 36.17
N LEU A 241 -21.39 38.03 37.28
CA LEU A 241 -21.65 37.49 38.60
C LEU A 241 -23.10 37.68 39.10
N ARG A 242 -23.87 38.62 38.52
CA ARG A 242 -25.31 38.75 38.81
C ARG A 242 -26.13 37.61 38.22
N SER A 243 -25.75 37.13 37.04
CA SER A 243 -26.47 36.07 36.30
C SER A 243 -25.50 35.04 35.73
N PRO A 244 -24.76 34.28 36.57
CA PRO A 244 -23.66 33.43 36.13
C PRO A 244 -24.12 32.23 35.28
N ASP A 245 -25.42 31.86 35.35
CA ASP A 245 -25.99 30.77 34.58
C ASP A 245 -26.44 31.16 33.18
N LYS A 246 -26.65 32.47 32.92
CA LYS A 246 -27.12 32.97 31.63
C LYS A 246 -26.25 32.54 30.42
N PRO A 247 -24.90 32.59 30.48
CA PRO A 247 -24.04 32.15 29.40
C PRO A 247 -24.10 30.64 29.16
N PHE A 248 -24.56 29.87 30.13
CA PHE A 248 -24.67 28.40 30.08
C PHE A 248 -26.08 27.94 29.73
N ASP A 249 -26.82 28.71 28.92
CA ASP A 249 -28.14 28.32 28.44
C ASP A 249 -28.04 26.96 27.69
N ARG A 250 -28.79 25.99 28.20
CA ARG A 250 -28.76 24.61 27.69
C ARG A 250 -29.23 24.53 26.25
N THR A 251 -30.30 25.25 25.90
CA THR A 251 -30.90 25.18 24.58
C THR A 251 -29.90 25.65 23.52
N ARG A 252 -29.25 26.80 23.79
CA ARG A 252 -28.21 27.36 22.91
C ARG A 252 -27.01 26.42 22.77
N LEU A 253 -26.51 25.91 23.89
CA LEU A 253 -25.34 25.06 23.90
C LEU A 253 -25.61 23.68 23.29
N ASP A 254 -26.78 23.09 23.50
CA ASP A 254 -27.18 21.85 22.89
C ASP A 254 -27.35 21.99 21.36
N GLN A 255 -27.88 23.12 20.88
CA GLN A 255 -27.95 23.41 19.43
C GLN A 255 -26.54 23.51 18.83
N LEU A 256 -25.63 24.26 19.48
CA LEU A 256 -24.24 24.39 19.05
C LEU A 256 -23.52 23.04 18.98
N LEU A 257 -23.62 22.25 20.05
CA LEU A 257 -22.98 20.92 20.09
C LEU A 257 -23.59 19.95 19.08
N ASN A 258 -24.91 20.01 18.85
CA ASN A 258 -25.57 19.20 17.81
C ASN A 258 -25.10 19.57 16.40
N GLN A 259 -24.90 20.85 16.11
CA GLN A 259 -24.32 21.31 14.86
C GLN A 259 -22.86 20.83 14.71
N PHE A 260 -22.06 20.93 15.75
CA PHE A 260 -20.70 20.42 15.76
C PHE A 260 -20.65 18.91 15.50
N TYR A 261 -21.55 18.14 16.14
CA TYR A 261 -21.66 16.70 15.91
C TYR A 261 -22.09 16.37 14.48
N ALA A 262 -23.00 17.15 13.90
CA ALA A 262 -23.42 16.96 12.50
C ALA A 262 -22.24 17.14 11.54
N PHE A 263 -21.34 18.08 11.80
CA PHE A 263 -20.10 18.23 11.05
C PHE A 263 -19.14 17.06 11.30
N ALA A 264 -18.97 16.64 12.54
CA ALA A 264 -18.07 15.54 12.88
C ALA A 264 -18.54 14.18 12.30
N ASP A 265 -19.84 13.96 12.22
CA ASP A 265 -20.45 12.73 11.66
C ASP A 265 -20.20 12.59 10.15
N GLN A 266 -19.92 13.69 9.43
CA GLN A 266 -19.52 13.64 8.02
C GLN A 266 -18.16 12.95 7.82
N TYR A 267 -17.27 13.06 8.82
CA TYR A 267 -15.92 12.46 8.76
C TYR A 267 -15.85 11.11 9.46
N ILE A 268 -16.46 10.99 10.64
CA ILE A 268 -16.52 9.74 11.42
C ILE A 268 -17.89 9.65 12.10
N PRO A 269 -18.86 8.99 11.48
CA PRO A 269 -20.15 8.73 12.11
C PRO A 269 -19.96 7.81 13.33
N GLY A 270 -20.64 8.09 14.42
CA GLY A 270 -20.64 7.22 15.59
C GLY A 270 -20.75 7.92 16.93
N LYS A 271 -20.11 7.36 17.96
CA LYS A 271 -20.27 7.79 19.35
C LYS A 271 -19.81 9.24 19.54
N ARG A 272 -20.72 10.07 20.05
CA ARG A 272 -20.45 11.48 20.35
C ARG A 272 -19.41 11.62 21.45
N VAL A 273 -18.45 12.55 21.27
CA VAL A 273 -17.49 12.94 22.32
C VAL A 273 -18.23 13.75 23.39
N PRO A 274 -18.16 13.36 24.68
CA PRO A 274 -18.82 14.15 25.73
C PRO A 274 -18.09 15.47 25.94
N PHE A 275 -18.82 16.59 25.90
CA PHE A 275 -18.31 17.91 26.21
C PHE A 275 -18.64 18.34 27.66
N VAL A 276 -17.66 18.92 28.33
CA VAL A 276 -17.84 19.67 29.59
C VAL A 276 -17.85 21.15 29.25
N VAL A 277 -18.90 21.84 29.67
CA VAL A 277 -19.04 23.28 29.41
C VAL A 277 -18.47 24.04 30.60
N THR A 278 -17.62 25.04 30.36
CA THR A 278 -16.89 25.80 31.38
C THR A 278 -16.62 27.22 30.90
N HIS A 279 -16.37 28.13 31.83
CA HIS A 279 -15.84 29.47 31.56
C HIS A 279 -14.43 29.57 32.12
N LEU A 280 -13.43 29.37 31.29
CA LEU A 280 -12.03 29.31 31.71
C LEU A 280 -11.52 30.64 32.25
N ARG A 281 -11.97 31.79 31.71
CA ARG A 281 -11.47 33.09 32.12
C ARG A 281 -11.84 33.38 33.58
N SER A 282 -13.07 33.09 34.05
CA SER A 282 -13.46 33.28 35.45
C SER A 282 -12.66 32.38 36.39
N ARG A 283 -12.37 31.12 35.98
CA ARG A 283 -11.52 30.25 36.81
C ARG A 283 -10.10 30.81 36.97
N TYR A 284 -9.54 31.36 35.86
CA TYR A 284 -8.23 31.99 35.88
C TYR A 284 -8.21 33.22 36.80
N LEU A 285 -9.19 34.15 36.68
CA LEU A 285 -9.30 35.35 37.49
C LEU A 285 -9.49 35.04 38.97
N ALA A 286 -10.20 33.97 39.32
CA ALA A 286 -10.39 33.53 40.70
C ALA A 286 -9.08 33.24 41.46
N HIS A 287 -7.99 32.98 40.76
CA HIS A 287 -6.66 32.75 41.34
C HIS A 287 -5.80 34.01 41.42
N ARG A 288 -6.30 35.16 40.91
CA ARG A 288 -5.58 36.43 40.93
C ARG A 288 -5.90 37.21 42.21
N SER A 289 -4.88 37.84 42.77
CA SER A 289 -5.02 38.64 44.01
C SER A 289 -6.01 39.80 43.86
N GLU A 290 -6.07 40.37 42.66
CA GLU A 290 -6.94 41.50 42.30
C GLU A 290 -8.42 41.16 42.48
N HIS A 291 -8.79 39.88 42.26
CA HIS A 291 -10.17 39.39 42.35
C HIS A 291 -10.48 38.60 43.63
N ALA A 292 -9.65 38.72 44.65
CA ALA A 292 -9.83 37.99 45.93
C ALA A 292 -11.23 38.13 46.52
N LYS A 293 -11.86 39.33 46.41
CA LYS A 293 -13.22 39.61 46.88
C LYS A 293 -14.29 38.73 46.21
N HIS A 294 -14.06 38.32 44.95
CA HIS A 294 -15.04 37.60 44.16
C HIS A 294 -14.65 36.13 43.95
N ARG A 295 -13.58 35.67 44.58
CA ARG A 295 -12.94 34.37 44.35
C ARG A 295 -13.94 33.19 44.35
N GLU A 296 -14.71 33.05 45.44
CA GLU A 296 -15.63 31.92 45.58
C GLU A 296 -16.74 31.94 44.52
N ARG A 297 -17.26 33.13 44.20
CA ARG A 297 -18.29 33.32 43.18
C ARG A 297 -17.73 33.01 41.79
N LEU A 298 -16.53 33.44 41.49
CA LEU A 298 -15.83 33.15 40.22
C LEU A 298 -15.53 31.65 40.05
N LEU A 299 -15.08 30.98 41.14
CA LEU A 299 -14.88 29.54 41.14
C LEU A 299 -16.18 28.80 40.82
N ALA A 300 -17.26 29.12 41.52
CA ALA A 300 -18.57 28.51 41.27
C ALA A 300 -19.08 28.77 39.86
N ALA A 301 -19.02 30.04 39.42
CA ALA A 301 -19.48 30.43 38.08
C ALA A 301 -18.66 29.83 36.94
N SER A 302 -17.42 29.45 37.17
CA SER A 302 -16.55 28.84 36.15
C SER A 302 -17.00 27.46 35.70
N ARG A 303 -17.70 26.71 36.53
CA ARG A 303 -18.04 25.27 36.32
C ARG A 303 -16.84 24.38 36.04
N PHE A 304 -15.64 24.81 36.41
CA PHE A 304 -14.38 24.15 36.10
C PHE A 304 -14.24 22.78 36.76
N ASP A 305 -14.82 22.60 37.95
CA ASP A 305 -14.81 21.35 38.71
C ASP A 305 -15.36 20.15 37.87
N GLY A 306 -16.18 20.46 36.86
CA GLY A 306 -16.64 19.49 35.88
C GLY A 306 -15.53 18.88 35.04
N ILE A 307 -14.51 19.66 34.65
CA ILE A 307 -13.33 19.16 33.90
C ILE A 307 -12.49 18.29 34.81
N GLU A 308 -12.13 18.78 36.01
CA GLU A 308 -11.30 18.04 36.98
C GLU A 308 -11.94 16.69 37.31
N SER A 309 -13.22 16.69 37.68
CA SER A 309 -13.97 15.48 38.00
C SER A 309 -14.04 14.51 36.84
N ARG A 310 -14.15 15.02 35.61
CA ARG A 310 -14.24 14.18 34.43
C ARG A 310 -12.90 13.55 34.09
N VAL A 311 -11.80 14.31 34.11
CA VAL A 311 -10.45 13.82 33.90
C VAL A 311 -10.08 12.77 34.94
N ILE A 312 -10.32 13.06 36.23
CA ILE A 312 -10.08 12.10 37.33
C ILE A 312 -10.87 10.80 37.08
N ARG A 313 -12.16 10.92 36.76
CA ARG A 313 -13.01 9.75 36.45
C ARG A 313 -12.49 8.91 35.29
N GLU A 314 -12.01 9.56 34.22
CA GLU A 314 -11.42 8.87 33.08
C GLU A 314 -10.14 8.11 33.47
N VAL A 315 -9.25 8.74 34.24
CA VAL A 315 -8.00 8.11 34.67
C VAL A 315 -8.26 7.00 35.69
N VAL A 316 -9.11 7.21 36.67
CA VAL A 316 -9.46 6.20 37.68
C VAL A 316 -10.21 5.03 37.05
N GLY A 317 -11.19 5.30 36.18
CA GLY A 317 -12.05 4.29 35.61
C GLY A 317 -11.40 3.44 34.52
N ARG A 318 -10.52 4.02 33.70
CA ARG A 318 -9.92 3.30 32.55
C ARG A 318 -8.47 3.64 32.24
N GLY A 319 -7.81 4.46 33.07
CA GLY A 319 -6.43 4.88 32.82
C GLY A 319 -5.45 3.73 32.67
N LYS A 320 -5.58 2.66 33.44
CA LYS A 320 -4.80 1.44 33.32
C LYS A 320 -4.91 0.85 31.89
N PHE A 321 -6.12 0.69 31.38
CA PHE A 321 -6.38 0.20 30.04
C PHE A 321 -5.85 1.15 28.96
N LEU A 322 -6.09 2.46 29.12
CA LEU A 322 -5.64 3.48 28.17
C LEU A 322 -4.13 3.47 27.99
N ARG A 323 -3.38 3.20 29.07
CA ARG A 323 -1.90 3.08 29.00
C ARG A 323 -1.46 1.90 28.15
N VAL A 324 -2.08 0.74 28.27
CA VAL A 324 -1.79 -0.42 27.39
C VAL A 324 -2.20 -0.10 25.96
N LYS A 325 -3.43 0.41 25.78
CA LYS A 325 -4.00 0.77 24.47
C LYS A 325 -3.11 1.75 23.71
N SER A 326 -2.60 2.77 24.39
CA SER A 326 -1.73 3.79 23.78
C SER A 326 -0.48 3.20 23.15
N PHE A 327 0.16 2.21 23.78
CA PHE A 327 1.32 1.51 23.20
C PHE A 327 0.93 0.57 22.06
N VAL A 328 -0.14 -0.19 22.24
CA VAL A 328 -0.63 -1.14 21.22
C VAL A 328 -1.06 -0.40 19.96
N ASP A 329 -1.89 0.64 20.08
CA ASP A 329 -2.37 1.41 18.93
C ASP A 329 -1.21 2.13 18.21
N GLY A 330 -0.22 2.59 18.97
CA GLY A 330 0.98 3.20 18.40
C GLY A 330 1.85 2.23 17.58
N ALA A 331 1.77 0.93 17.86
CA ALA A 331 2.44 -0.11 17.07
C ALA A 331 1.57 -0.56 15.88
N VAL A 332 0.25 -0.60 16.05
CA VAL A 332 -0.68 -1.11 15.03
C VAL A 332 -0.83 -0.16 13.84
N ALA A 333 -1.01 1.15 14.07
CA ALA A 333 -1.33 2.10 13.01
C ALA A 333 -0.31 2.11 11.85
N PRO A 334 1.02 2.20 12.08
CA PRO A 334 2.00 2.14 10.98
C PRO A 334 1.99 0.80 10.22
N MET A 335 1.77 -0.31 10.94
CA MET A 335 1.68 -1.63 10.30
C MET A 335 0.46 -1.74 9.39
N MET A 336 -0.66 -1.11 9.76
CA MET A 336 -1.87 -1.12 8.93
C MET A 336 -1.64 -0.39 7.61
N ASP A 337 -1.05 0.79 7.66
CA ASP A 337 -0.78 1.59 6.45
C ASP A 337 0.17 0.83 5.51
N LEU A 338 1.20 0.19 6.06
CA LEU A 338 2.11 -0.64 5.28
C LEU A 338 1.43 -1.88 4.70
N THR A 339 0.57 -2.55 5.47
CA THR A 339 -0.16 -3.73 4.99
C THR A 339 -1.01 -3.39 3.77
N ASP A 340 -1.75 -2.28 3.81
CA ASP A 340 -2.58 -1.83 2.69
C ASP A 340 -1.72 -1.53 1.45
N LEU A 341 -0.64 -0.81 1.64
CA LEU A 341 0.30 -0.49 0.57
C LEU A 341 0.88 -1.74 -0.09
N LEU A 342 1.35 -2.70 0.71
CA LEU A 342 1.91 -3.95 0.19
C LEU A 342 0.87 -4.78 -0.57
N LEU A 343 -0.37 -4.83 -0.11
CA LEU A 343 -1.46 -5.52 -0.80
C LEU A 343 -1.81 -4.84 -2.14
N GLU A 344 -1.82 -3.51 -2.18
CA GLU A 344 -2.04 -2.74 -3.40
C GLU A 344 -0.94 -3.02 -4.44
N PHE A 345 0.33 -2.96 -4.04
CA PHE A 345 1.44 -3.28 -4.93
C PHE A 345 1.46 -4.74 -5.38
N SER A 346 1.13 -5.67 -4.48
CA SER A 346 0.99 -7.09 -4.86
C SER A 346 -0.08 -7.28 -5.93
N ALA A 347 -1.23 -6.62 -5.80
CA ALA A 347 -2.31 -6.66 -6.79
C ALA A 347 -1.86 -6.05 -8.13
N GLN A 348 -1.21 -4.90 -8.11
CA GLN A 348 -0.69 -4.22 -9.30
C GLN A 348 0.36 -5.06 -10.04
N ASN A 349 1.35 -5.61 -9.31
CA ASN A 349 2.38 -6.47 -9.89
C ASN A 349 1.79 -7.75 -10.47
N SER A 350 0.81 -8.35 -9.79
CA SER A 350 0.09 -9.54 -10.30
C SER A 350 -0.69 -9.21 -11.58
N SER A 351 -1.34 -8.06 -11.66
CA SER A 351 -2.09 -7.62 -12.84
C SER A 351 -1.15 -7.34 -14.01
N SER A 352 -0.03 -6.66 -13.77
CA SER A 352 1.02 -6.42 -14.76
C SER A 352 1.63 -7.73 -15.27
N GLY A 353 1.86 -8.69 -14.37
CA GLY A 353 2.33 -10.03 -14.73
C GLY A 353 1.37 -10.79 -15.66
N ARG A 354 0.05 -10.68 -15.42
CA ARG A 354 -0.98 -11.28 -16.29
C ARG A 354 -0.97 -10.68 -17.70
N VAL A 355 -0.93 -9.35 -17.78
CA VAL A 355 -0.79 -8.66 -19.09
C VAL A 355 0.43 -9.18 -19.85
N MET A 356 1.57 -9.31 -19.17
CA MET A 356 2.79 -9.83 -19.81
C MET A 356 2.68 -11.30 -20.26
N ILE A 357 2.00 -12.16 -19.51
CA ILE A 357 1.73 -13.54 -19.93
C ILE A 357 0.95 -13.57 -21.24
N ASP A 358 -0.11 -12.77 -21.32
CA ASP A 358 -0.97 -12.76 -22.50
C ASP A 358 -0.23 -12.22 -23.72
N LYS A 359 0.56 -11.15 -23.57
CA LYS A 359 1.40 -10.64 -24.67
C LYS A 359 2.51 -11.61 -25.06
N ARG A 360 3.17 -12.26 -24.10
CA ARG A 360 4.16 -13.30 -24.39
C ARG A 360 3.53 -14.46 -25.16
N ARG A 361 2.30 -14.86 -24.83
CA ARG A 361 1.57 -15.93 -25.55
C ARG A 361 1.26 -15.51 -26.98
N GLN A 362 0.76 -14.30 -27.20
CA GLN A 362 0.48 -13.75 -28.53
C GLN A 362 1.74 -13.66 -29.37
N PHE A 363 2.83 -13.12 -28.81
CA PHE A 363 4.11 -12.99 -29.50
C PHE A 363 4.75 -14.35 -29.81
N ARG A 364 4.61 -15.35 -28.92
CA ARG A 364 5.04 -16.71 -29.16
C ARG A 364 4.31 -17.34 -30.36
N LYS A 365 2.99 -17.14 -30.44
CA LYS A 365 2.19 -17.64 -31.58
C LYS A 365 2.67 -16.99 -32.88
N TRP A 366 2.80 -15.69 -32.92
CA TRP A 366 3.35 -14.97 -34.05
C TRP A 366 4.75 -15.48 -34.43
N SER A 367 5.62 -15.69 -33.48
CA SER A 367 6.99 -16.16 -33.73
C SER A 367 7.02 -17.56 -34.39
N GLN A 368 6.07 -18.42 -34.05
CA GLN A 368 5.93 -19.75 -34.67
C GLN A 368 5.46 -19.63 -36.13
N GLU A 369 4.47 -18.78 -36.39
CA GLU A 369 3.97 -18.49 -37.73
C GLU A 369 5.06 -17.85 -38.60
N PHE A 370 5.76 -16.83 -38.06
CA PHE A 370 6.86 -16.16 -38.75
C PHE A 370 8.01 -17.12 -39.07
N ARG A 371 8.36 -18.04 -38.16
CA ARG A 371 9.34 -19.07 -38.39
C ARG A 371 8.95 -19.98 -39.58
N GLY A 372 7.68 -20.37 -39.67
CA GLY A 372 7.16 -21.19 -40.77
C GLY A 372 7.25 -20.45 -42.10
N HIS A 373 6.66 -19.25 -42.17
CA HIS A 373 6.63 -18.44 -43.40
C HIS A 373 8.03 -17.99 -43.83
N GLY A 374 8.91 -17.62 -42.92
CA GLY A 374 10.27 -17.23 -43.24
C GLY A 374 11.07 -18.37 -43.85
N LYS A 375 10.95 -19.59 -43.31
CA LYS A 375 11.57 -20.80 -43.88
C LYS A 375 11.06 -21.11 -45.28
N GLU A 376 9.76 -20.99 -45.50
CA GLU A 376 9.13 -21.21 -46.79
C GLU A 376 9.60 -20.19 -47.83
N ARG A 377 9.62 -18.88 -47.49
CA ARG A 377 10.12 -17.80 -48.36
C ARG A 377 11.58 -17.99 -48.74
N ILE A 378 12.43 -18.43 -47.79
CA ILE A 378 13.83 -18.76 -48.06
C ILE A 378 13.91 -19.92 -49.06
N ASN A 379 13.17 -20.99 -48.84
CA ASN A 379 13.18 -22.16 -49.73
C ASN A 379 12.69 -21.80 -51.12
N MET A 380 11.61 -21.01 -51.24
CA MET A 380 11.09 -20.57 -52.55
C MET A 380 12.10 -19.67 -53.30
N LEU A 381 12.77 -18.74 -52.59
CA LEU A 381 13.79 -17.91 -53.21
C LEU A 381 14.95 -18.74 -53.74
N VAL A 382 15.47 -19.66 -52.90
CA VAL A 382 16.60 -20.50 -53.27
C VAL A 382 16.24 -21.39 -54.47
N ALA A 383 15.07 -22.04 -54.43
CA ALA A 383 14.61 -22.85 -55.56
C ALA A 383 14.49 -22.03 -56.85
N LYS A 384 13.78 -20.88 -56.80
CA LYS A 384 13.60 -20.01 -57.98
C LYS A 384 14.92 -19.53 -58.60
N VAL A 385 15.89 -19.21 -57.75
CA VAL A 385 17.22 -18.76 -58.23
C VAL A 385 17.99 -19.92 -58.84
N MET A 386 17.99 -21.09 -58.19
CA MET A 386 18.76 -22.25 -58.68
C MET A 386 18.14 -22.89 -59.93
N ASP A 387 16.80 -22.94 -60.00
CA ASP A 387 16.11 -23.40 -61.18
C ASP A 387 16.39 -22.48 -62.37
N GLY A 388 16.35 -21.17 -62.21
CA GLY A 388 16.75 -20.23 -63.23
C GLY A 388 18.21 -20.42 -63.70
N LEU A 389 19.13 -20.78 -62.78
CA LEU A 389 20.51 -21.11 -63.18
C LEU A 389 20.61 -22.42 -63.87
N ARG A 390 19.78 -23.45 -63.50
CA ARG A 390 19.71 -24.71 -64.18
C ARG A 390 19.21 -24.58 -65.62
N ASP A 391 18.23 -23.69 -65.83
CA ASP A 391 17.68 -23.41 -67.16
C ASP A 391 18.70 -22.75 -68.08
N GLU A 392 19.66 -21.99 -67.54
CA GLU A 392 20.73 -21.37 -68.34
C GLU A 392 21.87 -22.31 -68.68
N VAL A 393 22.01 -23.50 -68.06
CA VAL A 393 23.11 -24.44 -68.24
C VAL A 393 23.20 -24.92 -69.67
N PRO A 394 22.11 -25.38 -70.38
CA PRO A 394 22.21 -25.90 -71.76
C PRO A 394 22.78 -24.86 -72.73
N SER A 395 22.23 -23.63 -72.70
CA SER A 395 22.70 -22.55 -73.58
C SER A 395 24.14 -22.18 -73.28
N PHE A 396 24.46 -22.05 -71.99
CA PHE A 396 25.82 -21.70 -71.55
C PHE A 396 26.85 -22.77 -71.97
N VAL A 397 26.51 -24.06 -71.93
CA VAL A 397 27.39 -25.12 -72.31
C VAL A 397 27.64 -25.09 -73.82
N GLU A 398 26.63 -24.87 -74.66
CA GLU A 398 26.81 -24.73 -76.10
C GLU A 398 27.75 -23.60 -76.53
N ASP A 399 27.63 -22.45 -75.79
CA ASP A 399 28.44 -21.23 -76.07
C ASP A 399 29.87 -21.33 -75.54
N HIS A 400 30.15 -22.18 -74.50
CA HIS A 400 31.40 -22.10 -73.74
C HIS A 400 32.12 -23.46 -73.57
N TYR A 401 31.68 -24.59 -74.19
CA TYR A 401 32.27 -25.90 -73.93
C TYR A 401 33.76 -26.00 -74.38
N GLU A 402 34.23 -25.16 -75.33
CA GLU A 402 35.59 -25.02 -75.73
C GLU A 402 36.40 -23.88 -75.11
N SER A 403 35.73 -23.05 -74.29
CA SER A 403 36.34 -21.82 -73.77
C SER A 403 37.15 -22.07 -72.48
N SER A 404 38.40 -21.65 -72.50
CA SER A 404 39.26 -21.65 -71.29
C SER A 404 38.79 -20.66 -70.23
N SER A 405 37.98 -19.70 -70.62
CA SER A 405 37.39 -18.67 -69.67
C SER A 405 35.95 -18.99 -69.24
N ALA A 406 35.47 -20.24 -69.57
CA ALA A 406 34.10 -20.64 -69.21
C ALA A 406 33.72 -20.35 -67.72
N GLY A 407 34.65 -20.43 -66.76
CA GLY A 407 34.41 -20.15 -65.38
C GLY A 407 34.19 -18.72 -65.03
N GLU A 408 34.96 -17.83 -65.62
CA GLU A 408 34.72 -16.42 -65.41
C GLU A 408 33.39 -15.95 -66.03
N SER A 409 33.08 -16.56 -67.23
CA SER A 409 31.81 -16.27 -67.86
C SER A 409 30.62 -16.82 -67.06
N TRP A 410 30.75 -18.04 -66.50
CA TRP A 410 29.74 -18.57 -65.58
C TRP A 410 29.56 -17.68 -64.31
N LYS A 411 30.66 -17.25 -63.74
CA LYS A 411 30.61 -16.29 -62.56
C LYS A 411 29.86 -15.03 -62.94
N ARG A 412 30.16 -14.37 -64.06
CA ARG A 412 29.45 -13.20 -64.57
C ARG A 412 27.95 -13.45 -64.80
N LEU A 413 27.61 -14.65 -65.36
CA LEU A 413 26.23 -15.06 -65.54
C LEU A 413 25.51 -15.16 -64.16
N VAL A 414 26.10 -15.87 -63.19
CA VAL A 414 25.54 -15.96 -61.83
C VAL A 414 25.38 -14.57 -61.20
N GLU A 415 26.35 -13.69 -61.36
CA GLU A 415 26.25 -12.29 -60.84
C GLU A 415 25.14 -11.52 -61.58
N SER A 416 24.96 -11.71 -62.88
CA SER A 416 23.92 -11.05 -63.68
C SER A 416 22.50 -11.47 -63.29
N THR A 417 22.31 -12.66 -62.69
CA THR A 417 21.00 -13.10 -62.18
C THR A 417 20.52 -12.30 -60.99
N GLY A 418 21.41 -11.50 -60.42
CA GLY A 418 21.10 -10.63 -59.28
C GLY A 418 20.78 -11.37 -57.99
N VAL A 419 21.37 -12.58 -57.80
CA VAL A 419 21.15 -13.41 -56.57
C VAL A 419 21.34 -12.60 -55.32
N ASN A 420 22.43 -11.82 -55.22
CA ASN A 420 22.74 -11.01 -54.05
C ASN A 420 21.62 -10.00 -53.73
N ARG A 421 21.14 -9.27 -54.76
CA ARG A 421 20.03 -8.31 -54.59
C ARG A 421 18.74 -8.98 -54.14
N LYS A 422 18.46 -10.18 -54.65
CA LYS A 422 17.26 -10.95 -54.27
C LYS A 422 17.35 -11.44 -52.83
N VAL A 423 18.54 -11.89 -52.41
CA VAL A 423 18.83 -12.30 -51.02
C VAL A 423 18.70 -11.10 -50.06
N GLU A 424 19.38 -9.98 -50.37
CA GLU A 424 19.29 -8.76 -49.58
C GLU A 424 17.85 -8.25 -49.44
N LYS A 425 17.09 -8.31 -50.54
CA LYS A 425 15.68 -7.91 -50.51
C LYS A 425 14.87 -8.78 -49.55
N LEU A 426 15.02 -10.11 -49.60
CA LEU A 426 14.32 -11.02 -48.71
C LEU A 426 14.73 -10.82 -47.25
N GLN A 427 16.02 -10.66 -46.98
CA GLN A 427 16.52 -10.39 -45.64
C GLN A 427 15.94 -9.09 -45.08
N LYS A 428 15.90 -8.02 -45.86
CA LYS A 428 15.30 -6.73 -45.49
C LYS A 428 13.79 -6.86 -45.21
N GLU A 429 13.07 -7.59 -46.05
CA GLU A 429 11.62 -7.82 -45.83
C GLU A 429 11.36 -8.59 -44.55
N LEU A 430 12.08 -9.68 -44.26
CA LEU A 430 11.95 -10.44 -43.02
C LEU A 430 12.34 -9.61 -41.78
N LEU A 431 13.37 -8.79 -41.92
CA LEU A 431 13.79 -7.87 -40.84
C LEU A 431 12.74 -6.82 -40.53
N GLU A 432 12.14 -6.20 -41.55
CA GLU A 432 11.10 -5.17 -41.36
C GLU A 432 9.81 -5.78 -40.77
N GLU A 433 9.44 -7.00 -41.17
CA GLU A 433 8.32 -7.75 -40.59
C GLU A 433 8.57 -8.04 -39.11
N CYS A 434 9.78 -8.47 -38.73
CA CYS A 434 10.18 -8.70 -37.37
C CYS A 434 10.13 -7.38 -36.51
N LYS A 435 10.70 -6.30 -37.05
CA LYS A 435 10.65 -4.99 -36.39
C LYS A 435 9.24 -4.49 -36.16
N LYS A 436 8.35 -4.65 -37.14
CA LYS A 436 6.94 -4.25 -37.01
C LYS A 436 6.27 -4.99 -35.86
N ALA A 437 6.43 -6.31 -35.79
CA ALA A 437 5.86 -7.14 -34.74
C ALA A 437 6.42 -6.75 -33.33
N LEU A 438 7.74 -6.54 -33.22
CA LEU A 438 8.37 -6.09 -31.99
C LEU A 438 7.84 -4.73 -31.54
N SER A 439 7.70 -3.78 -32.47
CA SER A 439 7.19 -2.43 -32.17
C SER A 439 5.71 -2.45 -31.74
N GLU A 440 4.93 -3.35 -32.32
CA GLU A 440 3.51 -3.52 -32.00
C GLU A 440 3.32 -4.08 -30.59
N VAL A 441 4.04 -5.16 -30.24
CA VAL A 441 4.06 -5.73 -28.88
C VAL A 441 4.51 -4.67 -27.87
N ALA A 442 5.53 -3.90 -28.20
CA ALA A 442 6.02 -2.83 -27.35
C ALA A 442 4.97 -1.76 -27.08
N ARG A 443 4.28 -1.30 -28.13
CA ARG A 443 3.22 -0.28 -28.03
C ARG A 443 2.03 -0.76 -27.20
N GLU A 444 1.60 -2.00 -27.43
CA GLU A 444 0.49 -2.61 -26.70
C GLU A 444 0.80 -2.81 -25.22
N LEU A 445 1.99 -3.33 -24.88
CA LEU A 445 2.45 -3.44 -23.51
C LEU A 445 2.42 -2.08 -22.80
N LYS A 446 2.92 -1.04 -23.46
CA LYS A 446 2.89 0.32 -22.92
C LYS A 446 1.46 0.76 -22.60
N SER A 447 0.52 0.57 -23.51
CA SER A 447 -0.87 0.97 -23.33
C SER A 447 -1.55 0.21 -22.19
N GLU A 448 -1.41 -1.11 -22.13
CA GLU A 448 -2.07 -1.94 -21.13
C GLU A 448 -1.46 -1.78 -19.73
N LEU A 449 -0.14 -1.66 -19.62
CA LEU A 449 0.52 -1.38 -18.33
C LEU A 449 0.16 0.01 -17.80
N SER A 450 -0.04 0.99 -18.67
CA SER A 450 -0.52 2.31 -18.26
C SER A 450 -1.95 2.29 -17.76
N LEU A 451 -2.80 1.46 -18.34
CA LEU A 451 -4.16 1.25 -17.87
C LEU A 451 -4.17 0.59 -16.47
N VAL A 452 -3.35 -0.44 -16.25
CA VAL A 452 -3.20 -1.06 -14.91
C VAL A 452 -2.76 -0.02 -13.88
N ALA A 453 -1.81 0.85 -14.23
CA ALA A 453 -1.34 1.91 -13.34
C ALA A 453 -2.44 2.96 -13.04
N SER A 454 -3.27 3.33 -14.01
CA SER A 454 -4.36 4.30 -13.82
C SER A 454 -5.53 3.77 -13.01
N LEU A 455 -5.76 2.45 -13.02
CA LEU A 455 -6.81 1.81 -12.23
C LEU A 455 -6.43 1.65 -10.75
N SER A 456 -5.16 1.79 -10.40
CA SER A 456 -4.66 1.85 -9.03
C SER A 456 -4.90 3.25 -8.47
N GLY A 457 -6.15 3.61 -8.15
CA GLY A 457 -6.63 4.96 -7.89
C GLY A 457 -5.78 5.80 -6.92
N ASP A 458 -5.82 7.13 -7.16
CA ASP A 458 -5.31 8.20 -6.30
C ASP A 458 -5.85 8.08 -4.87
N ARG A 459 -5.21 7.27 -4.05
CA ARG A 459 -5.38 7.42 -2.60
C ARG A 459 -4.44 8.52 -2.13
N HIS A 460 -5.02 9.62 -1.73
CA HIS A 460 -4.41 10.65 -0.90
C HIS A 460 -3.96 10.10 0.48
N ILE A 461 -3.07 9.15 0.48
CA ILE A 461 -2.11 9.03 1.54
C ILE A 461 -0.99 9.96 1.11
N LYS A 462 -0.70 10.99 1.89
CA LYS A 462 0.50 11.83 1.72
C LYS A 462 1.74 10.97 1.96
N MET A 463 1.98 10.04 1.06
CA MET A 463 3.22 9.29 0.91
C MET A 463 3.87 9.74 -0.39
N ASP A 464 3.96 11.07 -0.57
CA ASP A 464 4.56 11.74 -1.74
C ASP A 464 6.02 11.37 -1.99
N SER A 465 6.63 10.60 -1.09
CA SER A 465 8.04 10.21 -1.21
C SER A 465 8.27 8.73 -1.50
N ILE A 466 7.28 7.85 -1.31
CA ILE A 466 7.58 6.42 -1.19
C ILE A 466 7.46 5.66 -2.50
N PHE A 467 6.38 5.83 -3.24
CA PHE A 467 6.17 5.12 -4.50
C PHE A 467 5.60 6.06 -5.57
N ASN A 468 6.51 6.59 -6.36
CA ASN A 468 6.11 7.37 -7.52
C ASN A 468 5.52 6.43 -8.57
N VAL A 469 4.21 6.47 -8.78
CA VAL A 469 3.50 5.79 -9.89
C VAL A 469 4.16 6.11 -11.23
N LYS A 470 4.79 7.32 -11.38
CA LYS A 470 5.67 7.65 -12.50
C LYS A 470 6.88 6.74 -12.63
N ARG A 471 7.42 6.17 -11.55
CA ARG A 471 8.55 5.23 -11.65
C ARG A 471 8.10 3.83 -12.09
N ALA A 472 6.96 3.35 -11.62
CA ALA A 472 6.36 2.11 -12.16
C ALA A 472 5.97 2.28 -13.63
N TRP A 473 5.52 3.47 -14.03
CA TRP A 473 5.29 3.87 -15.41
C TRP A 473 6.58 3.85 -16.25
N ASN A 474 7.68 4.38 -15.73
CA ASN A 474 8.98 4.35 -16.39
C ASN A 474 9.50 2.91 -16.59
N TRP A 475 9.07 1.97 -15.75
CA TRP A 475 9.38 0.55 -15.93
C TRP A 475 8.77 -0.01 -17.23
N GLY A 476 7.49 0.22 -17.48
CA GLY A 476 6.86 -0.12 -18.77
C GLY A 476 7.56 0.56 -19.96
N THR A 477 7.92 1.83 -19.84
CA THR A 477 8.59 2.57 -20.93
C THR A 477 10.03 2.12 -21.17
N ASN A 478 10.78 1.70 -20.15
CA ASN A 478 12.17 1.27 -20.30
C ASN A 478 12.30 -0.16 -20.85
N ILE A 479 11.37 -1.07 -20.55
CA ILE A 479 11.27 -2.35 -21.26
C ILE A 479 11.08 -2.08 -22.77
N LEU A 480 10.24 -1.10 -23.09
CA LEU A 480 9.92 -0.72 -24.46
C LEU A 480 11.09 -0.03 -25.16
N THR A 481 11.82 0.84 -24.48
CA THR A 481 12.99 1.55 -25.03
C THR A 481 14.21 0.63 -25.12
N GLY A 482 14.38 -0.33 -24.21
CA GLY A 482 15.38 -1.40 -24.32
C GLY A 482 15.12 -2.30 -25.52
N GLY A 483 13.87 -2.69 -25.79
CA GLY A 483 13.46 -3.42 -26.98
C GLY A 483 13.65 -2.62 -28.28
N LEU A 484 13.41 -1.32 -28.27
CA LEU A 484 13.69 -0.42 -29.41
C LEU A 484 15.19 -0.17 -29.60
N GLY A 485 16.00 -0.19 -28.55
CA GLY A 485 17.47 -0.14 -28.63
C GLY A 485 18.07 -1.36 -29.34
N ILE A 486 17.44 -2.52 -29.23
CA ILE A 486 17.81 -3.74 -29.97
C ILE A 486 17.60 -3.55 -31.48
N ALA A 487 16.53 -2.85 -31.88
CA ALA A 487 16.31 -2.52 -33.31
C ALA A 487 17.41 -1.61 -33.90
N ALA A 488 18.06 -0.77 -33.08
CA ALA A 488 19.19 0.08 -33.51
C ALA A 488 20.52 -0.71 -33.66
N LEU A 489 20.70 -1.78 -32.89
CA LEU A 489 21.87 -2.67 -33.01
C LEU A 489 21.83 -3.53 -34.30
N ILE A 490 20.64 -3.83 -34.81
CA ILE A 490 20.44 -4.60 -36.07
C ILE A 490 20.94 -3.80 -37.27
N LEU A 491 20.93 -2.49 -37.25
CA LEU A 491 21.37 -1.64 -38.36
C LEU A 491 22.89 -1.59 -38.52
N GLY A 492 23.68 -2.06 -37.56
CA GLY A 492 25.15 -2.03 -37.56
C GLY A 492 25.83 -3.24 -38.15
N SER A 493 25.17 -4.43 -38.22
CA SER A 493 25.70 -5.66 -38.84
C SER A 493 25.00 -5.89 -40.18
N GLY A 494 25.39 -5.10 -41.18
CA GLY A 494 24.77 -5.16 -42.51
C GLY A 494 24.97 -6.51 -43.19
N PRO A 495 24.04 -6.89 -44.10
CA PRO A 495 24.06 -8.15 -44.86
C PRO A 495 25.19 -8.25 -45.88
N LEU A 496 26.06 -7.23 -46.01
CA LEU A 496 27.13 -7.12 -46.96
C LEU A 496 28.26 -8.16 -46.81
N GLY A 497 28.41 -8.78 -45.62
CA GLY A 497 29.45 -9.80 -45.41
C GLY A 497 29.13 -11.17 -45.97
N TRP A 498 27.87 -11.51 -46.20
CA TRP A 498 27.45 -12.86 -46.60
C TRP A 498 27.37 -13.06 -48.11
N ALA A 499 27.02 -12.04 -48.85
CA ALA A 499 27.00 -12.09 -50.32
C ALA A 499 28.38 -12.35 -50.91
N ALA A 500 29.43 -11.83 -50.27
CA ALA A 500 30.81 -12.05 -50.70
C ALA A 500 31.28 -13.50 -50.52
N ALA A 501 30.82 -14.19 -49.49
CA ALA A 501 31.19 -15.60 -49.21
C ALA A 501 30.52 -16.58 -50.18
N ALA A 502 29.30 -16.31 -50.64
CA ALA A 502 28.61 -17.16 -51.63
C ALA A 502 29.25 -17.07 -53.02
N VAL A 503 29.77 -15.89 -53.38
CA VAL A 503 30.44 -15.67 -54.69
C VAL A 503 31.88 -16.21 -54.69
N GLY A 504 32.57 -16.20 -53.54
CA GLY A 504 33.95 -16.73 -53.45
C GLY A 504 34.12 -18.22 -53.73
N ALA A 505 33.06 -19.00 -53.59
CA ALA A 505 33.07 -20.45 -53.86
C ALA A 505 33.09 -20.82 -55.38
N VAL A 506 32.73 -19.89 -56.25
CA VAL A 506 32.62 -20.17 -57.70
C VAL A 506 33.96 -20.01 -58.44
N GLY A 507 34.91 -19.25 -57.86
CA GLY A 507 36.17 -18.90 -58.53
C GLY A 507 37.23 -19.98 -58.62
N TRP A 508 37.05 -21.17 -58.00
CA TRP A 508 38.15 -22.15 -57.85
C TRP A 508 38.12 -23.31 -58.83
N LEU A 509 37.18 -23.46 -59.79
CA LEU A 509 36.85 -24.69 -60.39
C LEU A 509 37.31 -24.88 -61.87
N ILE A 510 38.10 -23.98 -62.46
CA ILE A 510 38.38 -24.04 -63.90
C ILE A 510 39.86 -23.96 -64.25
N SER A 511 40.55 -24.94 -63.89
CA SER A 511 41.80 -25.22 -64.57
C SER A 511 41.88 -26.74 -64.82
N TRP A 512 41.57 -27.14 -65.99
CA TRP A 512 41.94 -28.47 -66.54
C TRP A 512 40.98 -28.92 -67.61
N PHE A 513 41.30 -28.71 -68.91
CA PHE A 513 40.86 -29.52 -70.07
C PHE A 513 41.43 -29.05 -71.36
N PHE A 514 41.97 -29.99 -72.12
CA PHE A 514 41.73 -30.20 -73.58
C PHE A 514 42.65 -31.32 -74.15
N ASP A 515 42.04 -32.29 -74.85
CA ASP A 515 42.53 -33.01 -76.02
C ASP A 515 41.43 -33.85 -76.68
N ASP A 516 41.32 -33.81 -78.05
CA ASP A 516 40.59 -34.56 -79.09
C ASP A 516 39.14 -34.18 -79.51
N ARG A 517 38.96 -34.00 -80.91
CA ARG A 517 37.99 -33.04 -81.48
C ARG A 517 36.50 -33.40 -81.64
N GLU A 518 35.97 -34.62 -81.69
CA GLU A 518 34.50 -34.78 -81.74
C GLU A 518 33.91 -35.63 -80.59
N GLU A 519 34.52 -36.74 -80.31
CA GLU A 519 34.13 -37.47 -79.13
C GLU A 519 34.47 -36.73 -77.86
N LYS A 520 35.46 -35.91 -77.98
CA LYS A 520 35.89 -34.95 -76.92
C LYS A 520 34.93 -33.83 -76.75
N ALA A 521 34.30 -33.28 -77.81
CA ALA A 521 33.30 -32.21 -77.68
C ALA A 521 32.03 -32.69 -76.94
N ARG A 522 31.57 -33.91 -77.29
CA ARG A 522 30.42 -34.49 -76.53
C ARG A 522 30.75 -34.78 -75.09
N ARG A 523 31.91 -35.37 -74.81
CA ARG A 523 32.39 -35.63 -73.45
C ARG A 523 32.69 -34.36 -72.72
N ALA A 524 33.16 -33.28 -73.36
CA ALA A 524 33.41 -31.98 -72.81
C ALA A 524 32.09 -31.30 -72.40
N ARG A 525 31.07 -31.35 -73.30
CA ARG A 525 29.73 -30.83 -72.95
C ARG A 525 29.09 -31.56 -71.74
N GLU A 526 29.10 -32.91 -71.81
CA GLU A 526 28.56 -33.75 -70.73
C GLU A 526 29.29 -33.46 -69.39
N LYS A 527 30.63 -33.33 -69.48
CA LYS A 527 31.47 -33.09 -68.31
C LYS A 527 31.27 -31.66 -67.72
N LEU A 528 31.14 -30.65 -68.59
CA LEU A 528 30.84 -29.25 -68.16
C LEU A 528 29.44 -29.18 -67.59
N THR A 529 28.41 -29.77 -68.26
CA THR A 529 27.05 -29.83 -67.74
C THR A 529 27.00 -30.45 -66.33
N LYS A 530 27.60 -31.64 -66.15
CA LYS A 530 27.64 -32.34 -64.88
C LYS A 530 28.29 -31.51 -63.77
N ARG A 531 29.36 -30.77 -64.12
CA ARG A 531 30.06 -29.91 -63.17
C ARG A 531 29.27 -28.67 -62.82
N LEU A 532 28.64 -28.01 -63.79
CA LEU A 532 27.79 -26.85 -63.55
C LEU A 532 26.57 -27.20 -62.65
N LEU A 533 25.91 -28.31 -62.96
CA LEU A 533 24.79 -28.83 -62.15
C LEU A 533 25.26 -29.17 -60.73
N SER A 534 26.41 -29.84 -60.56
CA SER A 534 26.97 -30.14 -59.23
C SER A 534 27.34 -28.87 -58.46
N ASN A 535 27.82 -27.83 -59.16
CA ASN A 535 28.07 -26.53 -58.54
C ASN A 535 26.80 -25.84 -58.13
N ILE A 536 25.75 -25.86 -58.97
CA ILE A 536 24.45 -25.30 -58.64
C ILE A 536 23.89 -26.04 -57.40
N ASP A 537 23.96 -27.35 -57.33
CA ASP A 537 23.49 -28.11 -56.14
C ASP A 537 24.26 -27.77 -54.89
N LYS A 538 25.59 -27.57 -55.01
CA LYS A 538 26.40 -27.12 -53.87
C LYS A 538 26.02 -25.69 -53.47
N MET A 539 25.90 -24.77 -54.43
CA MET A 539 25.43 -23.39 -54.18
C MET A 539 24.05 -23.37 -53.54
N GLU A 540 23.11 -24.20 -53.98
CA GLU A 540 21.80 -24.37 -53.42
C GLU A 540 21.87 -24.77 -51.94
N LYS A 541 22.66 -25.79 -51.64
CA LYS A 541 22.86 -26.29 -50.28
C LYS A 541 23.48 -25.24 -49.37
N ASP A 542 24.52 -24.58 -49.86
CA ASP A 542 25.26 -23.55 -49.10
C ASP A 542 24.40 -22.30 -48.88
N LEU A 543 23.69 -21.82 -49.90
CA LEU A 543 22.80 -20.67 -49.81
C LEU A 543 21.63 -20.96 -48.88
N ARG A 544 20.99 -22.13 -48.98
CA ARG A 544 19.91 -22.57 -48.11
C ARG A 544 20.37 -22.66 -46.66
N LYS A 545 21.55 -23.20 -46.42
CA LYS A 545 22.17 -23.29 -45.10
C LYS A 545 22.45 -21.90 -44.52
N ASN A 546 23.13 -21.04 -45.28
CA ASN A 546 23.55 -19.72 -44.78
C ASN A 546 22.37 -18.82 -44.50
N LEU A 547 21.37 -18.76 -45.38
CA LEU A 547 20.13 -18.01 -45.14
C LEU A 547 19.32 -18.61 -43.98
N GLY A 548 19.27 -19.94 -43.89
CA GLY A 548 18.63 -20.62 -42.78
C GLY A 548 19.31 -20.33 -41.44
N ASP A 549 20.65 -20.39 -41.42
CA ASP A 549 21.43 -20.05 -40.20
C ASP A 549 21.26 -18.58 -39.79
N TRP A 550 21.31 -17.64 -40.74
CA TRP A 550 21.02 -16.22 -40.46
C TRP A 550 19.61 -16.05 -39.89
N PHE A 551 18.59 -16.63 -40.53
CA PHE A 551 17.21 -16.50 -40.11
C PHE A 551 16.97 -17.10 -38.71
N HIS A 552 17.50 -18.31 -38.45
CA HIS A 552 17.26 -19.02 -37.21
C HIS A 552 18.15 -18.55 -36.06
N LYS A 553 19.44 -18.26 -36.32
CA LYS A 553 20.39 -17.92 -35.26
C LYS A 553 20.42 -16.44 -34.97
N GLU A 554 20.51 -15.61 -36.05
CA GLU A 554 20.63 -14.16 -35.88
C GLU A 554 19.26 -13.51 -35.70
N LEU A 555 18.33 -13.69 -36.63
CA LEU A 555 17.04 -12.99 -36.55
C LEU A 555 16.11 -13.59 -35.50
N LEU A 556 15.82 -14.87 -35.53
CA LEU A 556 14.96 -15.50 -34.51
C LEU A 556 15.68 -15.65 -33.17
N GLY A 557 16.90 -16.17 -33.16
CA GLY A 557 17.64 -16.51 -31.95
C GLY A 557 18.00 -15.28 -31.13
N GLN A 558 18.59 -14.26 -31.74
CA GLN A 558 19.08 -13.08 -31.02
C GLN A 558 18.02 -12.00 -30.80
N GLN A 559 16.92 -11.99 -31.55
CA GLN A 559 15.91 -10.96 -31.45
C GLN A 559 14.61 -11.50 -30.82
N VAL A 560 14.00 -12.49 -31.48
CA VAL A 560 12.66 -12.95 -31.11
C VAL A 560 12.68 -13.80 -29.83
N TYR A 561 13.59 -14.77 -29.76
CA TYR A 561 13.63 -15.69 -28.61
C TYR A 561 14.22 -15.02 -27.36
N VAL A 562 15.17 -14.13 -27.54
CA VAL A 562 15.67 -13.32 -26.41
C VAL A 562 14.54 -12.50 -25.79
N LEU A 563 13.72 -11.82 -26.59
CA LEU A 563 12.58 -11.06 -26.08
C LEU A 563 11.56 -11.97 -25.39
N LEU A 564 11.26 -13.15 -25.95
CA LEU A 564 10.36 -14.13 -25.33
C LEU A 564 10.87 -14.62 -23.97
N ASP A 565 12.18 -14.81 -23.84
CA ASP A 565 12.82 -15.23 -22.59
C ASP A 565 12.83 -14.08 -21.58
N ASP A 566 13.17 -12.86 -22.01
CA ASP A 566 13.15 -11.68 -21.17
C ASP A 566 11.74 -11.37 -20.65
N LEU A 567 10.71 -11.42 -21.50
CA LEU A 567 9.30 -11.30 -21.06
C LEU A 567 8.93 -12.39 -20.05
N GLY A 568 9.45 -13.61 -20.23
CA GLY A 568 9.25 -14.70 -19.29
C GLY A 568 9.88 -14.45 -17.94
N ALA A 569 11.12 -14.00 -17.91
CA ALA A 569 11.87 -13.72 -16.69
C ALA A 569 11.24 -12.54 -15.92
N VAL A 570 10.86 -11.47 -16.62
CA VAL A 570 10.17 -10.32 -16.02
C VAL A 570 8.81 -10.73 -15.43
N THR A 571 8.06 -11.55 -16.16
CA THR A 571 6.78 -12.07 -15.67
C THR A 571 6.95 -12.86 -14.37
N SER A 572 7.93 -13.76 -14.32
CA SER A 572 8.24 -14.53 -13.11
C SER A 572 8.65 -13.62 -11.97
N GLY A 573 9.52 -12.64 -12.23
CA GLY A 573 9.95 -11.66 -11.21
C GLY A 573 8.80 -10.83 -10.64
N LEU A 574 7.83 -10.43 -11.49
CA LEU A 574 6.64 -9.70 -11.01
C LEU A 574 5.75 -10.56 -10.10
N PHE A 575 5.55 -11.83 -10.43
CA PHE A 575 4.76 -12.72 -9.57
C PHE A 575 5.49 -13.05 -8.27
N GLU A 576 6.79 -13.28 -8.31
CA GLU A 576 7.61 -13.51 -7.11
C GLU A 576 7.58 -12.28 -6.20
N LEU A 577 7.70 -11.08 -6.78
CA LEU A 577 7.59 -9.82 -6.04
C LEU A 577 6.19 -9.64 -5.44
N ALA A 578 5.14 -9.89 -6.22
CA ALA A 578 3.76 -9.81 -5.75
C ALA A 578 3.48 -10.79 -4.61
N ASP A 579 4.00 -12.01 -4.69
CA ASP A 579 3.84 -13.03 -3.66
C ASP A 579 4.59 -12.67 -2.37
N ALA A 580 5.81 -12.18 -2.49
CA ALA A 580 6.60 -11.71 -1.35
C ALA A 580 5.94 -10.53 -0.64
N GLN A 581 5.43 -9.54 -1.39
CA GLN A 581 4.68 -8.40 -0.85
C GLN A 581 3.41 -8.86 -0.14
N ARG A 582 2.67 -9.77 -0.72
CA ARG A 582 1.46 -10.36 -0.13
C ARG A 582 1.77 -11.12 1.15
N THR A 583 2.81 -11.93 1.14
CA THR A 583 3.25 -12.71 2.31
C THR A 583 3.64 -11.80 3.47
N LEU A 584 4.37 -10.72 3.20
CA LEU A 584 4.71 -9.74 4.21
C LEU A 584 3.47 -9.02 4.74
N ALA A 585 2.56 -8.60 3.85
CA ALA A 585 1.31 -7.96 4.25
C ALA A 585 0.49 -8.85 5.19
N TRP A 586 0.39 -10.15 4.90
CA TRP A 586 -0.30 -11.11 5.75
C TRP A 586 0.41 -11.31 7.09
N THR A 587 1.74 -11.37 7.10
CA THR A 587 2.51 -11.46 8.35
C THR A 587 2.25 -10.22 9.24
N LEU A 588 2.25 -9.02 8.67
CA LEU A 588 1.92 -7.80 9.40
C LEU A 588 0.47 -7.80 9.90
N ASN A 589 -0.46 -8.28 9.09
CA ASN A 589 -1.86 -8.43 9.47
C ASN A 589 -2.06 -9.40 10.65
N ASP A 590 -1.36 -10.54 10.64
CA ASP A 590 -1.41 -11.49 11.75
C ASP A 590 -0.87 -10.88 13.05
N ARG A 591 0.18 -10.07 12.97
CA ARG A 591 0.70 -9.32 14.11
C ARG A 591 -0.28 -8.27 14.64
N GLN A 592 -0.95 -7.55 13.75
CA GLN A 592 -2.01 -6.60 14.13
C GLN A 592 -3.14 -7.30 14.88
N ARG A 593 -3.58 -8.47 14.40
CA ARG A 593 -4.63 -9.28 15.04
C ARG A 593 -4.18 -9.79 16.41
N ALA A 594 -2.95 -10.27 16.54
CA ALA A 594 -2.39 -10.71 17.82
C ALA A 594 -2.34 -9.56 18.85
N LEU A 595 -1.91 -8.36 18.44
CA LEU A 595 -1.95 -7.16 19.28
C LEU A 595 -3.39 -6.76 19.64
N GLY A 596 -4.30 -6.81 18.66
CA GLY A 596 -5.72 -6.58 18.89
C GLY A 596 -6.28 -7.55 19.93
N ARG A 597 -5.97 -8.85 19.80
CA ARG A 597 -6.37 -9.88 20.76
C ARG A 597 -5.86 -9.58 22.16
N THR A 598 -4.58 -9.28 22.31
CA THR A 598 -3.98 -8.94 23.60
C THR A 598 -4.69 -7.76 24.27
N LEU A 599 -5.08 -6.74 23.50
CA LEU A 599 -5.81 -5.60 24.01
C LEU A 599 -7.25 -5.95 24.42
N ILE A 600 -7.92 -6.83 23.69
CA ILE A 600 -9.27 -7.30 24.02
C ILE A 600 -9.24 -8.15 25.28
N ASP A 601 -8.27 -9.04 25.45
CA ASP A 601 -8.11 -9.82 26.68
C ASP A 601 -7.91 -8.91 27.90
N GLU A 602 -7.14 -7.82 27.77
CA GLU A 602 -6.99 -6.80 28.82
C GLU A 602 -8.32 -6.07 29.11
N ALA A 603 -9.11 -5.77 28.05
CA ALA A 603 -10.41 -5.13 28.21
C ALA A 603 -11.42 -6.05 28.90
N LEU A 604 -11.48 -7.32 28.50
CA LEU A 604 -12.35 -8.34 29.13
C LEU A 604 -11.96 -8.57 30.58
N SER A 605 -10.66 -8.58 30.90
CA SER A 605 -10.20 -8.70 32.28
C SER A 605 -10.64 -7.51 33.12
N GLN A 606 -10.59 -6.30 32.58
CA GLN A 606 -11.08 -5.11 33.29
C GLN A 606 -12.60 -5.11 33.50
N LEU A 607 -13.34 -5.82 32.64
CA LEU A 607 -14.80 -5.98 32.73
C LEU A 607 -15.21 -7.22 33.54
N CYS A 608 -14.26 -7.99 34.09
CA CYS A 608 -14.49 -9.27 34.76
C CYS A 608 -15.28 -10.25 33.88
N ALA A 609 -14.90 -10.32 32.60
CA ALA A 609 -15.56 -11.11 31.56
C ALA A 609 -14.57 -12.00 30.77
N GLU A 610 -13.50 -12.46 31.42
CA GLU A 610 -12.42 -13.24 30.81
C GLU A 610 -12.92 -14.53 30.14
N ASP A 611 -13.98 -15.14 30.69
CA ASP A 611 -14.59 -16.37 30.15
C ASP A 611 -15.07 -16.18 28.70
N LEU A 612 -15.53 -14.98 28.32
CA LEU A 612 -15.95 -14.67 26.97
C LEU A 612 -14.78 -14.68 25.97
N GLY A 613 -13.55 -14.54 26.43
CA GLY A 613 -12.37 -14.61 25.60
C GLY A 613 -12.24 -15.92 24.85
N ARG A 614 -12.72 -17.03 25.41
CA ARG A 614 -12.68 -18.36 24.76
C ARG A 614 -13.65 -18.48 23.58
N SER A 615 -14.71 -17.69 23.57
CA SER A 615 -15.73 -17.68 22.52
C SER A 615 -15.37 -16.74 21.36
N ILE A 616 -14.26 -16.01 21.46
CA ILE A 616 -13.74 -15.16 20.41
C ILE A 616 -12.69 -15.96 19.64
N ALA A 617 -13.02 -16.35 18.41
CA ALA A 617 -12.09 -17.05 17.54
C ALA A 617 -10.96 -16.13 17.05
N ASP A 618 -11.30 -14.89 16.65
CA ASP A 618 -10.32 -13.90 16.18
C ASP A 618 -10.84 -12.47 16.37
N VAL A 619 -9.93 -11.49 16.27
CA VAL A 619 -10.22 -10.07 16.42
C VAL A 619 -9.48 -9.27 15.38
N ALA A 620 -10.18 -8.40 14.66
CA ALA A 620 -9.58 -7.37 13.82
C ALA A 620 -9.96 -5.99 14.34
N ARG A 621 -9.03 -5.04 14.29
CA ARG A 621 -9.23 -3.67 14.78
C ARG A 621 -8.69 -2.62 13.81
N VAL A 622 -9.48 -1.57 13.63
CA VAL A 622 -9.02 -0.28 13.12
C VAL A 622 -9.04 0.70 14.29
N PRO A 623 -7.88 1.03 14.89
CA PRO A 623 -7.82 1.89 16.06
C PRO A 623 -8.62 3.19 15.90
N GLY A 624 -9.42 3.53 16.90
CA GLY A 624 -10.26 4.74 16.90
C GLY A 624 -11.52 4.69 16.04
N LEU A 625 -11.73 3.64 15.25
CA LEU A 625 -12.91 3.49 14.38
C LEU A 625 -13.76 2.28 14.77
N ALA A 626 -13.20 1.10 14.67
CA ALA A 626 -13.99 -0.13 14.72
C ALA A 626 -13.18 -1.33 15.17
N THR A 627 -13.86 -2.23 15.89
CA THR A 627 -13.37 -3.57 16.24
C THR A 627 -14.39 -4.60 15.77
N MET A 628 -13.93 -5.64 15.10
CA MET A 628 -14.74 -6.76 14.67
C MET A 628 -14.28 -8.04 15.35
N PHE A 629 -15.23 -8.73 15.98
CA PHE A 629 -15.01 -10.00 16.63
C PHE A 629 -15.54 -11.12 15.75
N LEU A 630 -14.69 -12.09 15.47
CA LEU A 630 -15.10 -13.36 14.94
C LEU A 630 -15.46 -14.27 16.12
N ILE A 631 -16.75 -14.55 16.31
CA ILE A 631 -17.25 -15.28 17.46
C ILE A 631 -17.73 -16.68 17.06
N GLU A 632 -17.58 -17.65 17.96
CA GLU A 632 -18.09 -18.99 17.74
C GLU A 632 -19.63 -18.98 17.64
N PRO A 633 -20.22 -19.87 16.84
CA PRO A 633 -21.67 -20.06 16.80
C PRO A 633 -22.20 -20.26 18.21
N ASP A 634 -23.39 -19.77 18.50
CA ASP A 634 -24.06 -19.86 19.82
C ASP A 634 -23.46 -18.97 20.94
N THR A 635 -22.47 -18.13 20.62
CA THR A 635 -21.95 -17.15 21.57
C THR A 635 -22.88 -15.95 21.68
N THR A 636 -23.29 -15.63 22.90
CA THR A 636 -24.04 -14.41 23.23
C THR A 636 -23.17 -13.48 24.07
N PHE A 637 -22.98 -12.25 23.60
CA PHE A 637 -22.31 -11.21 24.40
C PHE A 637 -23.35 -10.43 25.21
N PRO A 638 -23.24 -10.40 26.54
CA PRO A 638 -24.11 -9.57 27.38
C PRO A 638 -24.01 -8.09 26.96
N GLY A 639 -25.13 -7.39 26.87
CA GLY A 639 -25.15 -5.98 26.45
C GLY A 639 -24.22 -5.10 27.28
N GLN A 640 -24.15 -5.35 28.61
CA GLN A 640 -23.24 -4.62 29.50
C GLN A 640 -21.75 -4.79 29.16
N VAL A 641 -21.35 -6.00 28.72
CA VAL A 641 -19.97 -6.27 28.28
C VAL A 641 -19.69 -5.57 26.96
N ARG A 642 -20.63 -5.63 26.00
CA ARG A 642 -20.52 -4.91 24.75
C ARG A 642 -20.35 -3.40 24.96
N ASP A 643 -21.23 -2.79 25.77
CA ASP A 643 -21.16 -1.36 26.10
C ASP A 643 -19.88 -1.01 26.86
N GLY A 644 -19.40 -1.93 27.71
CA GLY A 644 -18.12 -1.81 28.42
C GLY A 644 -16.93 -1.81 27.45
N LEU A 645 -16.90 -2.74 26.49
CA LEU A 645 -15.87 -2.81 25.46
C LEU A 645 -15.88 -1.55 24.56
N GLU A 646 -17.06 -1.12 24.08
CA GLU A 646 -17.19 0.11 23.30
C GLU A 646 -16.69 1.32 24.06
N ARG A 647 -16.98 1.39 25.35
CA ARG A 647 -16.50 2.47 26.22
C ARG A 647 -14.99 2.43 26.43
N LEU A 648 -14.40 1.25 26.69
CA LEU A 648 -12.96 1.08 26.89
C LEU A 648 -12.18 1.38 25.62
N LEU A 649 -12.58 0.78 24.50
CA LEU A 649 -11.91 0.93 23.21
C LEU A 649 -12.14 2.30 22.59
N GLY A 650 -13.33 2.89 22.78
CA GLY A 650 -13.76 4.09 22.07
C GLY A 650 -14.07 3.84 20.59
N GLU A 651 -14.39 2.59 20.25
CA GLU A 651 -14.57 2.08 18.88
C GLU A 651 -15.96 1.45 18.73
N GLN A 652 -16.48 1.38 17.51
CA GLN A 652 -17.69 0.62 17.22
C GLN A 652 -17.36 -0.88 17.23
N ILE A 653 -18.26 -1.67 17.80
CA ILE A 653 -18.06 -3.13 17.92
C ILE A 653 -19.04 -3.86 17.01
N TRP A 654 -18.51 -4.78 16.23
CA TRP A 654 -19.27 -5.73 15.44
C TRP A 654 -18.91 -7.16 15.76
N PHE A 655 -19.94 -8.00 15.74
CA PHE A 655 -19.81 -9.44 15.90
C PHE A 655 -20.15 -10.11 14.58
N VAL A 656 -19.27 -11.02 14.16
CA VAL A 656 -19.44 -11.86 12.96
C VAL A 656 -19.32 -13.31 13.40
N ILE A 657 -20.23 -14.15 12.96
CA ILE A 657 -20.23 -15.57 13.33
C ILE A 657 -19.14 -16.29 12.55
N ASN A 658 -18.30 -17.05 13.25
CA ASN A 658 -17.29 -17.92 12.67
C ASN A 658 -17.95 -19.04 11.89
N THR A 659 -17.78 -19.04 10.58
CA THR A 659 -18.27 -20.08 9.68
C THR A 659 -17.10 -20.71 8.94
N ARG A 660 -17.27 -21.94 8.43
CA ARG A 660 -16.23 -22.58 7.61
C ARG A 660 -16.02 -21.87 6.27
N ASN A 661 -16.96 -21.03 5.86
CA ASN A 661 -16.90 -20.31 4.60
C ASN A 661 -16.48 -18.85 4.81
N ARG A 662 -15.27 -18.50 4.36
CA ARG A 662 -14.71 -17.14 4.48
C ARG A 662 -15.55 -16.08 3.76
N PHE A 663 -16.20 -16.43 2.63
CA PHE A 663 -17.10 -15.50 1.93
C PHE A 663 -18.37 -15.22 2.76
N SER A 664 -18.87 -16.18 3.53
CA SER A 664 -20.00 -15.95 4.45
C SER A 664 -19.65 -14.96 5.55
N ILE A 665 -18.42 -15.04 6.09
CA ILE A 665 -17.92 -14.10 7.09
C ILE A 665 -17.84 -12.68 6.48
N LEU A 666 -17.30 -12.57 5.27
CA LEU A 666 -17.21 -11.29 4.56
C LEU A 666 -18.59 -10.70 4.26
N ALA A 667 -19.53 -11.53 3.82
CA ALA A 667 -20.90 -11.10 3.53
C ALA A 667 -21.67 -10.64 4.78
N GLN A 668 -21.53 -11.35 5.92
CA GLN A 668 -22.07 -10.90 7.20
C GLN A 668 -21.50 -9.54 7.63
N ALA A 669 -20.20 -9.35 7.46
CA ALA A 669 -19.55 -8.08 7.79
C ALA A 669 -20.07 -6.93 6.93
N ILE A 670 -20.40 -7.18 5.67
CA ILE A 670 -20.95 -6.19 4.75
C ILE A 670 -22.45 -5.94 5.03
N GLY A 671 -23.10 -6.77 5.86
CA GLY A 671 -24.53 -6.67 6.20
C GLY A 671 -25.44 -7.24 5.13
N ARG A 672 -24.98 -8.25 4.37
CA ARG A 672 -25.81 -9.00 3.43
C ARG A 672 -26.30 -10.27 4.09
N ASP A 673 -27.60 -10.56 3.99
CA ASP A 673 -28.19 -11.84 4.38
C ASP A 673 -27.70 -12.93 3.42
N CYS A 674 -26.64 -13.63 3.82
CA CYS A 674 -26.19 -14.83 3.13
C CYS A 674 -26.64 -16.04 3.92
N ASP A 675 -27.38 -16.92 3.27
CA ASP A 675 -27.74 -18.22 3.85
C ASP A 675 -26.45 -18.96 4.25
N ARG A 676 -26.39 -19.42 5.49
CA ARG A 676 -25.16 -19.87 6.19
C ARG A 676 -24.34 -20.92 5.42
N ASN A 677 -24.90 -21.58 4.40
CA ASN A 677 -24.28 -22.72 3.71
C ASN A 677 -24.23 -22.64 2.18
N LYS A 678 -24.85 -21.66 1.51
CA LYS A 678 -24.95 -21.62 0.03
C LYS A 678 -24.81 -20.22 -0.53
N ILE A 679 -23.60 -19.67 -0.49
CA ILE A 679 -23.33 -18.44 -1.24
C ILE A 679 -23.21 -18.81 -2.72
N SER A 680 -24.09 -18.27 -3.56
CA SER A 680 -24.07 -18.46 -5.01
C SER A 680 -22.78 -17.89 -5.62
N VAL A 681 -22.38 -18.36 -6.80
CA VAL A 681 -21.21 -17.82 -7.53
C VAL A 681 -21.40 -16.34 -7.81
N GLU A 682 -22.63 -15.91 -8.15
CA GLU A 682 -22.96 -14.50 -8.41
C GLU A 682 -22.79 -13.62 -7.16
N GLU A 683 -23.17 -14.11 -5.97
CA GLU A 683 -22.94 -13.39 -4.71
C GLU A 683 -21.45 -13.29 -4.36
N LYS A 684 -20.65 -14.33 -4.61
CA LYS A 684 -19.22 -14.30 -4.45
C LYS A 684 -18.59 -13.21 -5.34
N ILE A 685 -19.03 -13.11 -6.59
CA ILE A 685 -18.59 -12.07 -7.53
C ILE A 685 -19.02 -10.69 -7.05
N ARG A 686 -20.29 -10.52 -6.62
CA ARG A 686 -20.79 -9.23 -6.10
C ARG A 686 -20.08 -8.78 -4.82
N VAL A 687 -19.70 -9.70 -3.95
CA VAL A 687 -18.95 -9.42 -2.73
C VAL A 687 -17.51 -9.06 -3.08
N ALA A 688 -16.90 -9.73 -4.06
CA ALA A 688 -15.54 -9.46 -4.52
C ALA A 688 -15.42 -8.12 -5.29
N HIS A 689 -16.48 -7.65 -5.92
CA HIS A 689 -16.52 -6.40 -6.71
C HIS A 689 -17.41 -5.33 -6.05
N LEU A 690 -17.34 -5.21 -4.75
CA LEU A 690 -18.08 -4.17 -4.02
C LEU A 690 -17.53 -2.78 -4.37
N PRO A 691 -18.37 -1.81 -4.75
CA PRO A 691 -17.91 -0.44 -4.98
C PRO A 691 -17.56 0.20 -3.63
N LEU A 692 -16.29 0.09 -3.24
CA LEU A 692 -15.80 0.58 -1.94
C LEU A 692 -15.89 2.11 -1.81
N ASP A 693 -15.88 2.82 -2.93
CA ASP A 693 -15.92 4.28 -2.94
C ASP A 693 -17.26 4.84 -2.50
N ASP A 694 -18.35 4.10 -2.71
CA ASP A 694 -19.71 4.46 -2.27
C ASP A 694 -19.92 4.22 -0.76
N LEU A 695 -18.98 3.54 -0.09
CA LEU A 695 -19.05 3.25 1.33
C LEU A 695 -18.45 4.41 2.14
N GLY A 696 -19.20 4.91 3.12
CA GLY A 696 -18.66 5.85 4.10
C GLY A 696 -17.47 5.25 4.90
N PRO A 697 -16.75 6.07 5.70
CA PRO A 697 -15.56 5.63 6.45
C PRO A 697 -15.79 4.38 7.30
N VAL A 698 -16.96 4.26 7.91
CA VAL A 698 -17.35 3.11 8.73
C VAL A 698 -17.56 1.86 7.89
N GLY A 699 -18.21 1.98 6.72
CA GLY A 699 -18.39 0.86 5.80
C GLY A 699 -17.06 0.36 5.24
N LYS A 700 -16.17 1.28 4.86
CA LYS A 700 -14.79 0.94 4.44
C LYS A 700 -14.02 0.22 5.55
N ALA A 701 -14.14 0.70 6.81
CA ALA A 701 -13.52 0.04 7.97
C ALA A 701 -14.09 -1.38 8.20
N ARG A 702 -15.40 -1.58 8.05
CA ARG A 702 -16.02 -2.91 8.19
C ARG A 702 -15.49 -3.90 7.15
N VAL A 703 -15.41 -3.49 5.88
CA VAL A 703 -14.86 -4.33 4.80
C VAL A 703 -13.40 -4.67 5.09
N ARG A 704 -12.59 -3.68 5.49
CA ARG A 704 -11.19 -3.88 5.85
C ARG A 704 -11.01 -4.88 6.98
N LEU A 705 -11.81 -4.76 8.05
CA LEU A 705 -11.78 -5.69 9.18
C LEU A 705 -12.16 -7.12 8.75
N ALA A 706 -13.17 -7.25 7.91
CA ALA A 706 -13.56 -8.55 7.37
C ALA A 706 -12.49 -9.16 6.46
N GLN A 707 -11.81 -8.37 5.66
CA GLN A 707 -10.66 -8.79 4.87
C GLN A 707 -9.50 -9.28 5.77
N GLN A 708 -9.22 -8.56 6.86
CA GLN A 708 -8.21 -8.95 7.84
C GLN A 708 -8.52 -10.31 8.47
N LEU A 709 -9.78 -10.57 8.81
CA LEU A 709 -10.21 -11.83 9.42
C LEU A 709 -10.25 -13.00 8.44
N THR A 710 -10.62 -12.76 7.19
CA THR A 710 -10.87 -13.82 6.20
C THR A 710 -9.68 -14.11 5.31
N GLY A 711 -8.75 -13.18 5.17
CA GLY A 711 -7.69 -13.26 4.18
C GLY A 711 -8.19 -13.07 2.74
N LEU A 712 -9.43 -12.63 2.54
CA LEU A 712 -9.99 -12.34 1.22
C LEU A 712 -9.73 -10.89 0.85
N HIS A 713 -9.33 -10.65 -0.39
CA HIS A 713 -9.20 -9.32 -0.95
C HIS A 713 -10.45 -8.97 -1.75
N VAL A 714 -11.09 -7.86 -1.42
CA VAL A 714 -12.14 -7.27 -2.25
C VAL A 714 -11.43 -6.35 -3.25
N MET A 715 -11.49 -6.69 -4.53
CA MET A 715 -10.99 -5.82 -5.59
C MET A 715 -11.85 -4.55 -5.67
N ARG A 716 -11.20 -3.42 -5.90
CA ARG A 716 -11.83 -2.13 -6.17
C ARG A 716 -12.46 -2.09 -7.54
#